data_b6d0dd85fe7caf1f0df342f18d0a2a8a
#
_entry.id   b6d0dd85fe7caf1f0df342f18d0a2a8a
#
_cell.length_a   1.000
_cell.length_b   1.000
_cell.length_c   1.000
_cell.angle_alpha   90.00
_cell.angle_beta   90.00
_cell.angle_gamma   90.00
#
_symmetry.space_group_name_H-M   'P 1'
#
loop_
_entity.id
_entity.type
_entity.pdbx_description
1 polymer ?
#
loop_
_entity_poly.entity_id
_entity_poly.type
_entity_poly.pdbx_seq_one_letter_code
_entity_poly.pdbx_strand_id
1 'polypeptide(L)'
;MIKKIQIAFIFVSITLSQDGLTISGKITDKVSGLALAGANVFETTTEKGTSTNVEGEYLLLLPEGNYKLKVSYIGYNSIDSEVYLNKNITINFQLVPDPIAMRSIDVSGIAPDHNIKSTEISVERLSIRQVEQIPVVMGETDIMKTIQLLPGITSIAEGRSGYIVRGSGIDQNLILMDGMPIYYSSHMQGLYSIFNSDAVKGLTVYKGGVPARFGGRGASVLDVQMRDGDIEQYRTSISAGLITSKFSIEAPLVKNKLSLFLAGRSTRLSGGSLYDKINDGTQTGGRLNSDKGSGGKGDDSKGASSGADDFRFFAPNESWYDINGKVIYNINEKQNLNLSFYIGRDSAYTVGFTEWGNRAALLRWENRFANKWLSNTSIVYSKYYTANISGIYYFNSGVSTQSIKQEFSFFPNINNEVRFGITSEYQDFNHGSLEDATLDDGGKFMPGMQGLESALYAENDHKINDKISLYYGIRNSYYHQLGPGDRFTYDEVSNEPIQAEFFSEKSDVMSSYSSLEPRIALTYLLSEQNSFKLSYNRNAQYLRLMSLGAEVEWYDIWMPTTKNIKPMLTDQFAVGYFHNFNNNEIKVSAETYYKILNGAADFEDGLHNYLVDNLEAYVATGEGLAYGFETSVEKPTGKFTGRLSYNYGKSDYKIDVINQGRWYPYRFDKTHSLTMLSNFQLTSNFSVSSTFLYSTGRPVTLPEGYYYISGLPFPYWEGRNKYRLPDYHRLDIGIKYSPTFLKKWTGGIKTTIDVALYNVYDRRNIHTINYVQGENSLFEQVGQSTYGFMPSININIEF
;
A
#
# COMPACT_ATOMS: atom_id res chain seq x y z
N MET A 1 -36.93 -15.73 26.18
CA MET A 1 -37.58 -14.41 26.38
C MET A 1 -36.85 -13.42 25.47
N ILE A 2 -37.30 -13.36 24.22
CA ILE A 2 -36.64 -12.58 23.13
C ILE A 2 -37.14 -11.12 23.25
N LYS A 3 -36.30 -10.21 23.72
CA LYS A 3 -36.55 -8.78 23.63
C LYS A 3 -36.30 -8.31 22.22
N LYS A 4 -37.38 -7.96 21.52
CA LYS A 4 -37.37 -7.22 20.26
C LYS A 4 -36.63 -5.89 20.44
N ILE A 5 -35.48 -5.76 19.87
CA ILE A 5 -34.82 -4.45 19.65
C ILE A 5 -35.38 -3.92 18.36
N GLN A 6 -36.32 -2.98 18.44
CA GLN A 6 -36.72 -2.14 17.30
C GLN A 6 -35.57 -1.16 17.02
N ILE A 7 -34.84 -1.41 15.95
CA ILE A 7 -33.91 -0.43 15.37
C ILE A 7 -34.77 0.58 14.64
N ALA A 8 -35.00 1.74 15.24
CA ALA A 8 -35.60 2.87 14.58
C ALA A 8 -34.64 3.36 13.48
N PHE A 9 -34.89 3.02 12.24
CA PHE A 9 -34.34 3.74 11.11
C PHE A 9 -34.93 5.15 11.14
N ILE A 10 -34.14 6.11 11.55
CA ILE A 10 -34.44 7.51 11.32
C ILE A 10 -34.26 7.75 9.82
N PHE A 11 -35.31 7.54 9.06
CA PHE A 11 -35.45 8.11 7.74
C PHE A 11 -35.54 9.63 7.93
N VAL A 12 -34.42 10.32 7.75
CA VAL A 12 -34.48 11.75 7.50
C VAL A 12 -35.26 11.91 6.22
N SER A 13 -36.47 12.41 6.33
CA SER A 13 -37.33 12.77 5.21
C SER A 13 -36.62 13.83 4.39
N ILE A 14 -35.95 13.41 3.35
CA ILE A 14 -35.39 14.30 2.33
C ILE A 14 -36.62 14.82 1.59
N THR A 15 -36.95 16.06 1.85
CA THR A 15 -37.93 16.78 1.02
C THR A 15 -37.41 16.84 -0.40
N LEU A 16 -37.89 15.94 -1.22
CA LEU A 16 -37.74 15.95 -2.67
C LEU A 16 -38.56 17.13 -3.21
N SER A 17 -37.90 18.25 -3.44
CA SER A 17 -38.41 19.28 -4.31
C SER A 17 -37.25 20.07 -4.92
N GLN A 18 -36.77 19.58 -6.06
CA GLN A 18 -36.42 20.38 -7.21
C GLN A 18 -36.49 19.47 -8.43
N ASP A 19 -37.50 19.68 -9.27
CA ASP A 19 -37.60 19.08 -10.60
C ASP A 19 -36.45 19.64 -11.48
N GLY A 20 -35.35 18.96 -11.54
CA GLY A 20 -34.22 19.28 -12.39
C GLY A 20 -33.94 18.13 -13.38
N LEU A 21 -33.62 18.47 -14.60
CA LEU A 21 -33.15 17.53 -15.61
C LEU A 21 -31.65 17.28 -15.41
N THR A 22 -31.18 16.09 -15.77
CA THR A 22 -29.77 15.71 -15.60
C THR A 22 -28.98 15.81 -16.88
N ILE A 23 -27.79 16.40 -16.80
CA ILE A 23 -26.70 16.22 -17.75
C ILE A 23 -25.68 15.30 -17.09
N SER A 24 -25.46 14.13 -17.64
CA SER A 24 -24.49 13.17 -17.13
C SER A 24 -23.52 12.75 -18.22
N GLY A 25 -22.40 12.18 -17.87
CA GLY A 25 -21.44 11.69 -18.85
C GLY A 25 -20.11 11.31 -18.23
N LYS A 26 -19.15 11.00 -19.09
CA LYS A 26 -17.78 10.67 -18.75
C LYS A 26 -16.82 11.65 -19.41
N ILE A 27 -15.80 12.07 -18.68
CA ILE A 27 -14.73 12.90 -19.21
C ILE A 27 -13.46 12.07 -19.26
N THR A 28 -12.84 12.02 -20.44
CA THR A 28 -11.63 11.24 -20.68
C THR A 28 -10.57 12.11 -21.38
N ASP A 29 -9.33 11.70 -21.20
CA ASP A 29 -8.21 12.21 -21.99
C ASP A 29 -8.35 11.70 -23.43
N LYS A 30 -8.34 12.61 -24.42
CA LYS A 30 -8.50 12.26 -25.83
C LYS A 30 -7.32 11.43 -26.35
N VAL A 31 -6.16 11.55 -25.77
CA VAL A 31 -4.93 10.89 -26.22
C VAL A 31 -4.74 9.53 -25.56
N SER A 32 -5.09 9.40 -24.27
CA SER A 32 -4.89 8.16 -23.51
C SER A 32 -6.19 7.38 -23.29
N GLY A 33 -7.35 7.97 -23.57
CA GLY A 33 -8.65 7.38 -23.21
C GLY A 33 -8.92 7.33 -21.70
N LEU A 34 -7.96 7.76 -20.87
CA LEU A 34 -8.05 7.68 -19.42
C LEU A 34 -9.16 8.57 -18.87
N ALA A 35 -9.90 8.04 -17.90
CA ALA A 35 -10.86 8.82 -17.14
C ALA A 35 -10.17 10.00 -16.44
N LEU A 36 -10.70 11.20 -16.57
CA LEU A 36 -10.20 12.39 -15.91
C LEU A 36 -11.00 12.64 -14.63
N ALA A 37 -10.51 12.11 -13.51
CA ALA A 37 -11.13 12.33 -12.20
C ALA A 37 -10.89 13.77 -11.72
N GLY A 38 -11.95 14.45 -11.22
CA GLY A 38 -11.86 15.84 -10.80
C GLY A 38 -11.90 16.86 -11.97
N ALA A 39 -12.23 16.43 -13.19
CA ALA A 39 -12.51 17.35 -14.27
C ALA A 39 -13.79 18.13 -13.99
N ASN A 40 -13.78 19.44 -14.24
CA ASN A 40 -14.90 20.30 -13.93
C ASN A 40 -15.83 20.45 -15.13
N VAL A 41 -17.12 20.27 -14.87
CA VAL A 41 -18.23 20.63 -15.78
C VAL A 41 -18.94 21.81 -15.15
N PHE A 42 -18.83 22.95 -15.75
CA PHE A 42 -19.34 24.21 -15.20
C PHE A 42 -20.27 24.89 -16.17
N GLU A 43 -21.48 25.25 -15.71
CA GLU A 43 -22.42 26.05 -16.49
C GLU A 43 -22.12 27.54 -16.25
N THR A 44 -21.82 28.27 -17.32
CA THR A 44 -21.23 29.61 -17.24
C THR A 44 -22.22 30.71 -16.84
N THR A 45 -23.53 30.48 -16.96
CA THR A 45 -24.58 31.50 -16.68
C THR A 45 -25.12 31.38 -15.25
N THR A 46 -25.35 30.16 -14.77
CA THR A 46 -25.88 29.90 -13.43
C THR A 46 -24.79 29.65 -12.40
N GLU A 47 -23.53 29.61 -12.83
CA GLU A 47 -22.37 29.28 -12.01
C GLU A 47 -22.47 27.92 -11.30
N LYS A 48 -23.35 27.03 -11.80
CA LYS A 48 -23.49 25.67 -11.28
C LYS A 48 -22.50 24.74 -11.95
N GLY A 49 -21.81 23.95 -11.17
CA GLY A 49 -20.83 23.00 -11.68
C GLY A 49 -20.80 21.72 -10.86
N THR A 50 -20.16 20.73 -11.44
CA THR A 50 -19.82 19.47 -10.82
C THR A 50 -18.42 19.05 -11.26
N SER A 51 -17.80 18.16 -10.50
CA SER A 51 -16.56 17.53 -10.92
C SER A 51 -16.76 16.03 -11.13
N THR A 52 -15.91 15.44 -11.96
CA THR A 52 -15.95 14.01 -12.22
C THR A 52 -15.45 13.21 -11.00
N ASN A 53 -16.05 12.04 -10.78
CA ASN A 53 -15.56 11.04 -9.83
C ASN A 53 -14.26 10.37 -10.33
N VAL A 54 -13.78 9.37 -9.59
CA VAL A 54 -12.52 8.65 -9.93
C VAL A 54 -12.62 7.87 -11.24
N GLU A 55 -13.81 7.50 -11.67
CA GLU A 55 -14.09 6.87 -12.95
C GLU A 55 -14.27 7.88 -14.11
N GLY A 56 -14.11 9.18 -13.80
CA GLY A 56 -14.28 10.28 -14.77
C GLY A 56 -15.73 10.61 -15.08
N GLU A 57 -16.68 10.11 -14.30
CA GLU A 57 -18.09 10.34 -14.50
C GLU A 57 -18.58 11.58 -13.78
N TYR A 58 -19.52 12.30 -14.42
CA TYR A 58 -20.12 13.49 -13.83
C TYR A 58 -21.64 13.47 -13.96
N LEU A 59 -22.30 14.21 -13.07
CA LEU A 59 -23.72 14.44 -13.09
C LEU A 59 -24.00 15.89 -12.67
N LEU A 60 -24.67 16.65 -13.54
CA LEU A 60 -25.07 18.03 -13.33
C LEU A 60 -26.59 18.13 -13.41
N LEU A 61 -27.23 18.69 -12.38
CA LEU A 61 -28.68 18.92 -12.32
C LEU A 61 -28.96 20.38 -12.64
N LEU A 62 -29.80 20.61 -13.67
CA LEU A 62 -30.22 21.94 -14.08
C LEU A 62 -31.74 21.93 -14.43
N PRO A 63 -32.47 23.03 -14.29
CA PRO A 63 -33.81 23.16 -14.84
C PRO A 63 -33.83 22.96 -16.37
N GLU A 64 -35.00 22.89 -16.98
CA GLU A 64 -35.14 22.96 -18.44
C GLU A 64 -34.61 24.32 -18.93
N GLY A 65 -33.79 24.33 -19.99
CA GLY A 65 -33.22 25.58 -20.51
C GLY A 65 -32.03 25.39 -21.47
N ASN A 66 -31.55 26.52 -21.99
CA ASN A 66 -30.33 26.59 -22.80
C ASN A 66 -29.13 26.86 -21.90
N TYR A 67 -28.08 26.07 -22.00
CA TYR A 67 -26.91 26.14 -21.15
C TYR A 67 -25.61 26.17 -21.96
N LYS A 68 -24.62 26.93 -21.47
CA LYS A 68 -23.23 26.87 -21.92
C LYS A 68 -22.38 26.13 -20.88
N LEU A 69 -22.03 24.91 -21.21
CA LEU A 69 -21.17 24.11 -20.37
C LEU A 69 -19.72 24.38 -20.74
N LYS A 70 -18.91 24.72 -19.76
CA LYS A 70 -17.45 24.72 -19.87
C LYS A 70 -16.89 23.49 -19.16
N VAL A 71 -16.26 22.62 -19.93
CA VAL A 71 -15.57 21.46 -19.40
C VAL A 71 -14.09 21.76 -19.38
N SER A 72 -13.50 21.69 -18.20
CA SER A 72 -12.10 22.05 -18.02
C SER A 72 -11.41 21.07 -17.09
N TYR A 73 -10.13 20.88 -17.39
CA TYR A 73 -9.26 20.02 -16.61
C TYR A 73 -7.83 20.59 -16.71
N ILE A 74 -7.08 20.55 -15.62
CA ILE A 74 -5.76 21.14 -15.57
C ILE A 74 -4.84 20.40 -16.55
N GLY A 75 -4.14 21.16 -17.40
CA GLY A 75 -3.26 20.59 -18.44
C GLY A 75 -3.98 20.16 -19.70
N TYR A 76 -5.26 20.53 -19.86
CA TYR A 76 -6.07 20.24 -21.04
C TYR A 76 -6.71 21.49 -21.60
N ASN A 77 -6.95 21.49 -22.91
CA ASN A 77 -7.77 22.51 -23.52
C ASN A 77 -9.21 22.37 -23.02
N SER A 78 -9.79 23.47 -22.56
CA SER A 78 -11.20 23.48 -22.16
C SER A 78 -12.11 23.34 -23.40
N ILE A 79 -13.24 22.67 -23.21
CA ILE A 79 -14.31 22.53 -24.20
C ILE A 79 -15.50 23.37 -23.75
N ASP A 80 -15.97 24.27 -24.63
CA ASP A 80 -17.23 24.94 -24.44
C ASP A 80 -18.29 24.21 -25.28
N SER A 81 -19.42 23.86 -24.68
CA SER A 81 -20.52 23.13 -25.30
C SER A 81 -21.85 23.80 -25.00
N GLU A 82 -22.63 24.15 -26.06
CA GLU A 82 -23.99 24.65 -25.90
C GLU A 82 -24.95 23.46 -25.87
N VAL A 83 -25.82 23.42 -24.88
CA VAL A 83 -26.74 22.32 -24.60
C VAL A 83 -28.13 22.85 -24.36
N TYR A 84 -29.12 22.37 -25.12
CA TYR A 84 -30.52 22.56 -24.80
C TYR A 84 -31.05 21.39 -23.99
N LEU A 85 -31.33 21.65 -22.72
CA LEU A 85 -31.76 20.64 -21.76
C LEU A 85 -33.29 20.65 -21.66
N ASN A 86 -33.98 19.73 -22.34
CA ASN A 86 -35.40 19.50 -22.26
C ASN A 86 -35.77 18.07 -21.81
N LYS A 87 -34.76 17.26 -21.63
CA LYS A 87 -34.85 15.88 -21.10
C LYS A 87 -33.50 15.52 -20.50
N ASN A 88 -33.45 14.44 -19.75
CA ASN A 88 -32.17 13.92 -19.26
C ASN A 88 -31.29 13.50 -20.44
N ILE A 89 -30.04 13.99 -20.48
CA ILE A 89 -29.08 13.72 -21.55
C ILE A 89 -27.77 13.19 -21.00
N THR A 90 -27.08 12.38 -21.81
CA THR A 90 -25.71 11.92 -21.53
C THR A 90 -24.78 12.53 -22.57
N ILE A 91 -23.75 13.24 -22.10
CA ILE A 91 -22.72 13.86 -22.95
C ILE A 91 -21.36 13.41 -22.42
N ASN A 92 -20.57 12.72 -23.25
CA ASN A 92 -19.20 12.39 -22.93
C ASN A 92 -18.27 13.42 -23.56
N PHE A 93 -17.25 13.85 -22.81
CA PHE A 93 -16.25 14.78 -23.29
C PHE A 93 -14.88 14.13 -23.34
N GLN A 94 -14.14 14.43 -24.39
CA GLN A 94 -12.75 14.05 -24.56
C GLN A 94 -11.89 15.31 -24.57
N LEU A 95 -11.14 15.54 -23.51
CA LEU A 95 -10.25 16.69 -23.42
C LEU A 95 -8.92 16.41 -24.10
N VAL A 96 -8.45 17.35 -24.89
CA VAL A 96 -7.14 17.27 -25.54
C VAL A 96 -6.09 17.82 -24.59
N PRO A 97 -5.01 17.07 -24.28
CA PRO A 97 -3.88 17.62 -23.54
C PRO A 97 -3.32 18.87 -24.23
N ASP A 98 -3.11 19.94 -23.47
CA ASP A 98 -2.49 21.17 -23.98
C ASP A 98 -0.96 21.11 -23.78
N PRO A 99 -0.15 20.97 -24.84
CA PRO A 99 1.30 20.93 -24.74
C PRO A 99 1.93 22.23 -24.26
N ILE A 100 1.22 23.35 -24.34
CA ILE A 100 1.69 24.69 -23.90
C ILE A 100 1.39 24.85 -22.42
N ALA A 101 0.22 24.41 -21.94
CA ALA A 101 -0.10 24.33 -20.52
C ALA A 101 0.75 23.28 -19.79
N MET A 102 1.23 22.24 -20.48
CA MET A 102 2.14 21.22 -19.92
C MET A 102 3.55 21.74 -19.58
N ARG A 103 3.90 22.97 -19.89
CA ARG A 103 5.24 23.50 -19.56
C ARG A 103 5.50 23.71 -18.08
N SER A 104 4.50 23.58 -17.20
CA SER A 104 4.69 23.76 -15.76
C SER A 104 3.59 23.20 -14.84
N ILE A 105 2.68 22.35 -15.31
CA ILE A 105 1.58 21.85 -14.49
C ILE A 105 1.66 20.34 -14.45
N ASP A 106 1.92 19.84 -13.25
CA ASP A 106 1.77 18.43 -12.91
C ASP A 106 0.28 18.08 -13.00
N VAL A 107 -0.08 17.24 -13.96
CA VAL A 107 -1.47 16.83 -14.18
C VAL A 107 -1.82 15.73 -13.20
N SER A 108 -1.99 16.09 -11.95
CA SER A 108 -2.77 15.26 -11.04
C SER A 108 -4.25 15.48 -11.39
N GLY A 109 -4.98 14.38 -11.63
CA GLY A 109 -6.41 14.42 -11.92
C GLY A 109 -7.31 14.96 -10.82
N ILE A 110 -6.81 15.88 -10.01
CA ILE A 110 -7.40 16.41 -8.79
C ILE A 110 -7.36 17.91 -8.87
N ALA A 111 -8.46 18.57 -8.52
CA ALA A 111 -8.49 20.03 -8.45
C ALA A 111 -7.36 20.54 -7.55
N PRO A 112 -6.65 21.64 -7.91
CA PRO A 112 -5.51 22.15 -7.15
C PRO A 112 -5.81 22.44 -5.70
N ASP A 113 -7.07 22.76 -5.38
CA ASP A 113 -7.61 23.09 -4.05
C ASP A 113 -8.38 21.92 -3.41
N HIS A 114 -8.28 20.71 -3.98
CA HIS A 114 -8.95 19.51 -3.43
C HIS A 114 -8.55 19.26 -1.96
N ASN A 115 -7.27 19.46 -1.63
CA ASN A 115 -6.79 19.33 -0.25
C ASN A 115 -7.48 20.30 0.73
N ILE A 116 -8.02 21.42 0.24
CA ILE A 116 -8.77 22.40 1.03
C ILE A 116 -10.27 22.02 1.08
N LYS A 117 -10.89 21.75 -0.07
CA LYS A 117 -12.36 21.68 -0.22
C LYS A 117 -12.96 20.31 0.02
N SER A 118 -12.20 19.22 -0.19
CA SER A 118 -12.72 17.85 0.02
C SER A 118 -12.98 17.53 1.50
N THR A 119 -13.88 16.59 1.76
CA THR A 119 -14.10 16.00 3.09
C THR A 119 -12.95 15.06 3.51
N GLU A 120 -12.08 14.71 2.58
CA GLU A 120 -10.96 13.82 2.81
C GLU A 120 -9.91 14.47 3.72
N ILE A 121 -9.53 13.76 4.77
CA ILE A 121 -8.42 14.09 5.66
C ILE A 121 -7.48 12.90 5.73
N SER A 122 -6.17 13.16 5.77
CA SER A 122 -5.15 12.11 5.83
C SER A 122 -5.16 11.19 4.58
N VAL A 123 -5.51 11.75 3.42
CA VAL A 123 -5.55 11.05 2.14
C VAL A 123 -4.52 11.64 1.19
N GLU A 124 -3.65 10.78 0.66
CA GLU A 124 -2.65 11.14 -0.35
C GLU A 124 -3.01 10.49 -1.69
N ARG A 125 -2.98 11.27 -2.76
CA ARG A 125 -3.21 10.79 -4.11
C ARG A 125 -2.00 11.12 -4.98
N LEU A 126 -1.48 10.12 -5.66
CA LEU A 126 -0.33 10.27 -6.55
C LEU A 126 -0.68 9.74 -7.94
N SER A 127 -0.42 10.56 -8.94
CA SER A 127 -0.36 10.11 -10.33
C SER A 127 0.96 9.38 -10.58
N ILE A 128 0.99 8.51 -11.58
CA ILE A 128 2.25 7.85 -11.97
C ILE A 128 3.33 8.86 -12.37
N ARG A 129 2.96 10.00 -12.95
CA ARG A 129 3.92 11.07 -13.31
C ARG A 129 4.63 11.67 -12.10
N GLN A 130 3.93 11.84 -10.96
CA GLN A 130 4.56 12.29 -9.72
C GLN A 130 5.52 11.25 -9.16
N VAL A 131 5.17 9.97 -9.28
CA VAL A 131 6.05 8.86 -8.90
C VAL A 131 7.32 8.83 -9.77
N GLU A 132 7.21 9.06 -11.07
CA GLU A 132 8.33 9.09 -12.02
C GLU A 132 9.29 10.29 -11.85
N GLN A 133 8.92 11.30 -11.08
CA GLN A 133 9.79 12.45 -10.77
C GLN A 133 10.78 12.16 -9.63
N ILE A 134 10.57 11.07 -8.90
CA ILE A 134 11.43 10.66 -7.79
C ILE A 134 12.62 9.85 -8.35
N PRO A 135 13.83 9.97 -7.78
CA PRO A 135 14.97 9.17 -8.21
C PRO A 135 14.64 7.68 -8.22
N VAL A 136 14.95 7.01 -9.31
CA VAL A 136 14.75 5.57 -9.43
C VAL A 136 15.61 4.80 -8.42
N VAL A 137 15.09 3.71 -7.89
CA VAL A 137 15.84 2.82 -7.00
C VAL A 137 16.38 1.66 -7.82
N MET A 138 17.69 1.53 -7.90
CA MET A 138 18.36 0.48 -8.68
C MET A 138 17.86 0.38 -10.13
N GLY A 139 17.57 1.53 -10.76
CA GLY A 139 17.14 1.59 -12.16
C GLY A 139 15.64 1.42 -12.38
N GLU A 140 14.84 1.41 -11.32
CA GLU A 140 13.38 1.27 -11.44
C GLU A 140 12.61 2.29 -10.61
N THR A 141 11.52 2.80 -11.20
CA THR A 141 10.53 3.60 -10.48
C THR A 141 9.67 2.68 -9.63
N ASP A 142 9.70 2.84 -8.31
CA ASP A 142 9.02 1.96 -7.36
C ASP A 142 7.94 2.71 -6.58
N ILE A 143 6.71 2.20 -6.68
CA ILE A 143 5.52 2.80 -6.05
C ILE A 143 5.56 2.69 -4.53
N MET A 144 5.95 1.52 -4.00
CA MET A 144 6.01 1.33 -2.56
C MET A 144 7.10 2.18 -1.91
N LYS A 145 8.25 2.33 -2.58
CA LYS A 145 9.31 3.27 -2.14
C LYS A 145 8.83 4.71 -2.17
N THR A 146 8.01 5.07 -3.16
CA THR A 146 7.42 6.42 -3.25
C THR A 146 6.46 6.70 -2.12
N ILE A 147 5.56 5.79 -1.77
CA ILE A 147 4.62 6.02 -0.66
C ILE A 147 5.31 6.09 0.70
N GLN A 148 6.45 5.43 0.87
CA GLN A 148 7.28 5.54 2.08
C GLN A 148 7.86 6.95 2.30
N LEU A 149 7.81 7.83 1.29
CA LEU A 149 8.25 9.23 1.36
C LEU A 149 7.13 10.20 1.75
N LEU A 150 5.89 9.72 1.88
CA LEU A 150 4.72 10.54 2.22
C LEU A 150 4.66 10.83 3.73
N PRO A 151 4.08 11.98 4.14
CA PRO A 151 3.91 12.30 5.55
C PRO A 151 3.13 11.20 6.29
N GLY A 152 3.60 10.82 7.48
CA GLY A 152 2.95 9.77 8.32
C GLY A 152 3.19 8.35 7.87
N ILE A 153 4.01 8.15 6.83
CA ILE A 153 4.38 6.82 6.32
C ILE A 153 5.90 6.65 6.45
N THR A 154 6.31 5.46 6.87
CA THR A 154 7.73 5.11 6.99
C THR A 154 7.99 3.71 6.43
N SER A 155 9.23 3.45 6.02
CA SER A 155 9.69 2.11 5.66
C SER A 155 9.90 1.25 6.92
N ILE A 156 9.77 -0.05 6.78
CA ILE A 156 10.13 -1.03 7.82
C ILE A 156 11.65 -0.96 8.06
N ALA A 157 12.40 -1.17 7.00
CA ALA A 157 13.86 -1.15 6.96
C ALA A 157 14.32 -0.66 5.59
N GLU A 158 15.62 -0.37 5.47
CA GLU A 158 16.20 -0.01 4.19
C GLU A 158 16.05 -1.14 3.16
N GLY A 159 15.70 -0.77 1.94
CA GLY A 159 15.53 -1.76 0.86
C GLY A 159 14.26 -2.60 0.95
N ARG A 160 13.42 -2.47 1.97
CA ARG A 160 12.16 -3.22 2.08
C ARG A 160 10.98 -2.44 1.49
N SER A 161 10.05 -3.14 0.82
CA SER A 161 8.84 -2.54 0.22
C SER A 161 7.67 -2.42 1.18
N GLY A 162 7.72 -3.04 2.36
CA GLY A 162 6.70 -2.86 3.39
C GLY A 162 6.66 -1.42 3.91
N TYR A 163 5.47 -0.94 4.25
CA TYR A 163 5.28 0.42 4.78
C TYR A 163 4.44 0.41 6.05
N ILE A 164 4.70 1.39 6.88
CA ILE A 164 4.09 1.59 8.19
C ILE A 164 3.36 2.91 8.16
N VAL A 165 2.10 2.92 8.58
CA VAL A 165 1.27 4.13 8.66
C VAL A 165 1.01 4.46 10.11
N ARG A 166 1.54 5.61 10.57
CA ARG A 166 1.26 6.12 11.92
C ARG A 166 1.56 5.08 13.00
N GLY A 167 2.73 4.44 12.91
CA GLY A 167 3.21 3.47 13.89
C GLY A 167 2.44 2.14 13.95
N SER A 168 1.67 1.79 12.92
CA SER A 168 0.90 0.55 12.86
C SER A 168 1.73 -0.61 12.31
N GLY A 169 1.21 -1.85 12.40
CA GLY A 169 1.79 -3.03 11.77
C GLY A 169 1.60 -3.03 10.25
N ILE A 170 2.39 -3.82 9.56
CA ILE A 170 2.32 -3.98 8.11
C ILE A 170 1.03 -4.66 7.70
N ASP A 171 0.62 -5.66 8.45
CA ASP A 171 -0.63 -6.42 8.29
C ASP A 171 -1.89 -5.56 8.47
N GLN A 172 -1.73 -4.38 9.10
CA GLN A 172 -2.82 -3.44 9.34
C GLN A 172 -3.11 -2.55 8.12
N ASN A 173 -2.37 -2.71 7.02
CA ASN A 173 -2.58 -1.98 5.78
C ASN A 173 -3.31 -2.86 4.75
N LEU A 174 -4.42 -2.38 4.20
CA LEU A 174 -5.09 -3.01 3.08
C LEU A 174 -4.42 -2.55 1.78
N ILE A 175 -3.84 -3.48 1.04
CA ILE A 175 -3.20 -3.20 -0.24
C ILE A 175 -4.10 -3.75 -1.33
N LEU A 176 -4.56 -2.89 -2.22
CA LEU A 176 -5.45 -3.24 -3.33
C LEU A 176 -4.80 -2.89 -4.67
N MET A 177 -4.92 -3.79 -5.63
CA MET A 177 -4.60 -3.58 -7.04
C MET A 177 -5.90 -3.69 -7.85
N ASP A 178 -6.43 -2.58 -8.37
CA ASP A 178 -7.78 -2.51 -8.98
C ASP A 178 -8.91 -3.05 -8.08
N GLY A 179 -8.71 -3.10 -6.75
CA GLY A 179 -9.66 -3.69 -5.80
C GLY A 179 -9.39 -5.16 -5.44
N MET A 180 -8.36 -5.79 -6.02
CA MET A 180 -7.87 -7.13 -5.64
C MET A 180 -6.94 -7.02 -4.43
N PRO A 181 -7.20 -7.70 -3.30
CA PRO A 181 -6.31 -7.68 -2.15
C PRO A 181 -4.99 -8.38 -2.47
N ILE A 182 -3.89 -7.76 -2.04
CA ILE A 182 -2.52 -8.26 -2.18
C ILE A 182 -1.94 -8.49 -0.80
N TYR A 183 -1.42 -9.69 -0.54
CA TYR A 183 -0.94 -10.11 0.77
C TYR A 183 0.56 -9.92 0.96
N TYR A 184 1.35 -10.05 -0.11
CA TYR A 184 2.77 -9.78 -0.09
C TYR A 184 3.14 -8.88 -1.26
N SER A 185 3.60 -7.67 -0.98
CA SER A 185 3.70 -6.58 -1.97
C SER A 185 5.09 -6.38 -2.56
N SER A 186 5.96 -7.39 -2.48
CA SER A 186 7.37 -7.23 -2.88
C SER A 186 7.95 -8.41 -3.65
N HIS A 187 8.96 -8.10 -4.48
CA HIS A 187 9.89 -9.01 -5.10
C HIS A 187 11.27 -8.92 -4.43
N MET A 188 12.12 -9.92 -4.64
CA MET A 188 13.50 -9.97 -4.12
C MET A 188 13.54 -9.60 -2.63
N GLN A 189 12.76 -10.32 -1.81
CA GLN A 189 12.71 -10.14 -0.36
C GLN A 189 12.46 -8.69 0.09
N GLY A 190 11.78 -7.88 -0.72
CA GLY A 190 11.43 -6.50 -0.40
C GLY A 190 12.15 -5.44 -1.22
N LEU A 191 13.11 -5.78 -2.06
CA LEU A 191 13.86 -4.80 -2.83
C LEU A 191 13.00 -4.02 -3.82
N TYR A 192 12.13 -4.69 -4.56
CA TYR A 192 11.18 -4.09 -5.49
C TYR A 192 9.74 -4.36 -5.06
N SER A 193 8.86 -3.41 -5.34
CA SER A 193 7.43 -3.69 -5.20
C SER A 193 6.91 -4.52 -6.37
N ILE A 194 5.80 -5.21 -6.14
CA ILE A 194 5.07 -5.92 -7.19
C ILE A 194 4.38 -4.97 -8.19
N PHE A 195 4.31 -3.68 -7.88
CA PHE A 195 3.65 -2.69 -8.72
C PHE A 195 4.57 -2.23 -9.84
N ASN A 196 4.36 -2.77 -11.04
CA ASN A 196 5.02 -2.29 -12.23
C ASN A 196 4.55 -0.86 -12.57
N SER A 197 5.46 0.12 -12.53
CA SER A 197 5.14 1.53 -12.82
C SER A 197 4.49 1.74 -14.18
N ASP A 198 4.82 0.92 -15.18
CA ASP A 198 4.26 1.03 -16.52
C ASP A 198 2.79 0.54 -16.57
N ALA A 199 2.40 -0.29 -15.59
CA ALA A 199 1.04 -0.82 -15.47
C ALA A 199 0.13 0.03 -14.57
N VAL A 200 0.66 0.99 -13.81
CA VAL A 200 -0.10 1.79 -12.85
C VAL A 200 -0.51 3.12 -13.44
N LYS A 201 -1.76 3.51 -13.20
CA LYS A 201 -2.33 4.82 -13.56
C LYS A 201 -2.13 5.84 -12.44
N GLY A 202 -2.36 5.42 -11.22
CA GLY A 202 -2.27 6.24 -10.02
C GLY A 202 -2.60 5.44 -8.77
N LEU A 203 -2.46 6.09 -7.63
CA LEU A 203 -2.73 5.45 -6.35
C LEU A 203 -3.34 6.44 -5.36
N THR A 204 -4.08 5.89 -4.40
CA THR A 204 -4.64 6.61 -3.27
C THR A 204 -4.24 5.90 -1.98
N VAL A 205 -3.70 6.66 -1.03
CA VAL A 205 -3.37 6.16 0.31
C VAL A 205 -4.27 6.84 1.32
N TYR A 206 -5.10 6.07 2.01
CA TYR A 206 -5.93 6.51 3.11
C TYR A 206 -5.20 6.18 4.42
N LYS A 207 -4.57 7.18 5.06
CA LYS A 207 -3.89 7.06 6.37
C LYS A 207 -4.85 7.26 7.56
N GLY A 208 -6.03 7.79 7.28
CA GLY A 208 -7.14 8.08 8.17
C GLY A 208 -8.33 8.50 7.32
N GLY A 209 -9.47 8.75 7.92
CA GLY A 209 -10.68 9.08 7.17
C GLY A 209 -11.03 8.01 6.12
N VAL A 210 -10.77 6.74 6.44
CA VAL A 210 -11.00 5.61 5.52
C VAL A 210 -12.49 5.49 5.21
N PRO A 211 -12.92 5.50 3.93
CA PRO A 211 -14.32 5.34 3.56
C PRO A 211 -14.94 4.01 4.03
N ALA A 212 -16.26 4.00 4.31
CA ALA A 212 -16.96 2.83 4.87
C ALA A 212 -16.99 1.62 3.90
N ARG A 213 -16.79 1.85 2.61
CA ARG A 213 -16.68 0.79 1.60
C ARG A 213 -15.42 -0.08 1.75
N PHE A 214 -14.42 0.37 2.50
CA PHE A 214 -13.22 -0.39 2.84
C PHE A 214 -13.29 -0.92 4.27
N GLY A 215 -12.72 -2.09 4.53
CA GLY A 215 -12.68 -2.72 5.84
C GLY A 215 -11.60 -3.79 5.94
N GLY A 216 -11.59 -4.53 7.04
CA GLY A 216 -10.72 -5.68 7.26
C GLY A 216 -9.28 -5.35 7.64
N ARG A 217 -8.89 -4.05 7.75
CA ARG A 217 -7.56 -3.62 8.19
C ARG A 217 -7.63 -2.40 9.09
N GLY A 218 -6.75 -2.35 10.08
CA GLY A 218 -6.78 -1.36 11.16
C GLY A 218 -6.12 -0.02 10.87
N ALA A 219 -5.18 0.07 9.92
CA ALA A 219 -4.34 1.27 9.78
C ALA A 219 -4.63 2.10 8.54
N SER A 220 -4.54 1.52 7.36
CA SER A 220 -4.60 2.25 6.11
C SER A 220 -5.16 1.43 4.97
N VAL A 221 -5.49 2.13 3.87
CA VAL A 221 -5.79 1.51 2.59
C VAL A 221 -4.90 2.11 1.52
N LEU A 222 -4.19 1.28 0.78
CA LEU A 222 -3.50 1.62 -0.45
C LEU A 222 -4.33 1.06 -1.61
N ASP A 223 -4.92 1.93 -2.39
CA ASP A 223 -5.68 1.58 -3.60
C ASP A 223 -4.88 1.98 -4.84
N VAL A 224 -4.31 0.97 -5.52
CA VAL A 224 -3.51 1.16 -6.74
C VAL A 224 -4.39 0.84 -7.94
N GLN A 225 -4.55 1.83 -8.80
CA GLN A 225 -5.34 1.71 -10.02
C GLN A 225 -4.43 1.34 -11.20
N MET A 226 -4.81 0.27 -11.91
CA MET A 226 -4.09 -0.19 -13.10
C MET A 226 -4.49 0.64 -14.32
N ARG A 227 -3.56 0.76 -15.30
CA ARG A 227 -3.83 1.39 -16.58
C ARG A 227 -4.94 0.66 -17.34
N ASP A 228 -5.74 1.44 -18.00
CA ASP A 228 -6.69 0.97 -19.00
C ASP A 228 -6.00 0.89 -20.36
N GLY A 229 -6.35 -0.04 -21.21
CA GLY A 229 -5.85 -0.08 -22.60
C GLY A 229 -6.42 1.09 -23.41
N ASP A 230 -5.63 1.64 -24.31
CA ASP A 230 -6.10 2.67 -25.24
C ASP A 230 -7.16 2.07 -26.19
N ILE A 231 -8.29 2.78 -26.35
CA ILE A 231 -9.41 2.32 -27.18
C ILE A 231 -9.32 2.76 -28.66
N GLU A 232 -8.35 3.61 -28.99
CA GLU A 232 -8.18 4.20 -30.33
C GLU A 232 -6.85 3.87 -30.99
N GLN A 233 -5.75 3.80 -30.18
CA GLN A 233 -4.39 3.71 -30.69
C GLN A 233 -3.59 2.59 -30.02
N TYR A 234 -2.65 2.04 -30.75
CA TYR A 234 -1.65 1.13 -30.22
C TYR A 234 -0.52 1.95 -29.59
N ARG A 235 -0.10 1.54 -28.39
CA ARG A 235 1.08 2.08 -27.73
C ARG A 235 1.90 0.94 -27.16
N THR A 236 3.20 1.07 -27.23
CA THR A 236 4.13 0.07 -26.71
C THR A 236 5.26 0.78 -26.01
N SER A 237 5.66 0.28 -24.86
CA SER A 237 6.89 0.70 -24.21
C SER A 237 7.78 -0.50 -23.91
N ILE A 238 9.08 -0.30 -24.00
CA ILE A 238 10.11 -1.26 -23.64
C ILE A 238 11.12 -0.52 -22.77
N SER A 239 11.46 -1.11 -21.63
CA SER A 239 12.45 -0.57 -20.73
C SER A 239 13.52 -1.60 -20.40
N ALA A 240 14.77 -1.14 -20.31
CA ALA A 240 15.91 -1.95 -19.96
C ALA A 240 16.77 -1.25 -18.91
N GLY A 241 16.72 -1.75 -17.68
CA GLY A 241 17.59 -1.35 -16.58
C GLY A 241 18.74 -2.34 -16.36
N LEU A 242 19.56 -2.06 -15.36
CA LEU A 242 20.65 -2.95 -14.94
C LEU A 242 20.12 -4.30 -14.43
N ILE A 243 19.01 -4.28 -13.71
CA ILE A 243 18.46 -5.45 -13.01
C ILE A 243 17.22 -5.95 -13.71
N THR A 244 16.36 -5.07 -14.20
CA THR A 244 15.04 -5.41 -14.73
C THR A 244 14.88 -5.09 -16.21
N SER A 245 14.02 -5.85 -16.87
CA SER A 245 13.46 -5.53 -18.19
C SER A 245 11.95 -5.45 -18.08
N LYS A 246 11.36 -4.48 -18.77
CA LYS A 246 9.90 -4.26 -18.78
C LYS A 246 9.40 -4.11 -20.20
N PHE A 247 8.14 -4.49 -20.38
CA PHE A 247 7.39 -4.13 -21.59
C PHE A 247 5.95 -3.78 -21.21
N SER A 248 5.31 -2.94 -22.02
CA SER A 248 3.87 -2.74 -21.96
C SER A 248 3.29 -2.54 -23.35
N ILE A 249 2.03 -2.96 -23.51
CA ILE A 249 1.26 -2.82 -24.74
C ILE A 249 -0.14 -2.35 -24.39
N GLU A 250 -0.60 -1.30 -25.05
CA GLU A 250 -1.98 -0.84 -25.08
C GLU A 250 -2.51 -1.06 -26.48
N ALA A 251 -3.68 -1.70 -26.60
CA ALA A 251 -4.24 -2.07 -27.90
C ALA A 251 -5.75 -1.93 -27.95
N PRO A 252 -6.32 -1.21 -28.94
CA PRO A 252 -7.74 -1.31 -29.28
C PRO A 252 -7.99 -2.60 -30.06
N LEU A 253 -8.44 -3.66 -29.36
CA LEU A 253 -8.83 -4.92 -30.03
C LEU A 253 -10.05 -4.70 -30.93
N VAL A 254 -10.99 -3.86 -30.48
CA VAL A 254 -12.07 -3.31 -31.29
C VAL A 254 -12.18 -1.83 -30.97
N LYS A 255 -11.92 -0.95 -31.92
CA LYS A 255 -11.93 0.50 -31.72
C LYS A 255 -13.22 0.98 -31.03
N ASN A 256 -13.06 1.82 -30.02
CA ASN A 256 -14.10 2.40 -29.16
C ASN A 256 -14.94 1.37 -28.38
N LYS A 257 -14.59 0.07 -28.40
CA LYS A 257 -15.42 -0.96 -27.80
C LYS A 257 -14.66 -1.93 -26.89
N LEU A 258 -13.49 -2.40 -27.32
CA LEU A 258 -12.71 -3.39 -26.59
C LEU A 258 -11.24 -2.99 -26.59
N SER A 259 -10.68 -2.75 -25.42
CA SER A 259 -9.27 -2.45 -25.23
C SER A 259 -8.56 -3.51 -24.41
N LEU A 260 -7.28 -3.67 -24.68
CA LEU A 260 -6.34 -4.51 -23.93
C LEU A 260 -5.20 -3.66 -23.42
N PHE A 261 -4.87 -3.82 -22.18
CA PHE A 261 -3.59 -3.45 -21.58
C PHE A 261 -2.87 -4.72 -21.12
N LEU A 262 -1.58 -4.83 -21.44
CA LEU A 262 -0.71 -5.91 -20.97
C LEU A 262 0.66 -5.34 -20.66
N ALA A 263 1.19 -5.65 -19.47
CA ALA A 263 2.55 -5.31 -19.09
C ALA A 263 3.23 -6.47 -18.40
N GLY A 264 4.53 -6.59 -18.61
CA GLY A 264 5.34 -7.60 -17.97
C GLY A 264 6.68 -7.04 -17.55
N ARG A 265 7.23 -7.63 -16.50
CA ARG A 265 8.52 -7.27 -15.94
C ARG A 265 9.23 -8.54 -15.46
N SER A 266 10.55 -8.59 -15.62
CA SER A 266 11.35 -9.68 -15.08
C SER A 266 12.78 -9.25 -14.80
N THR A 267 13.47 -10.04 -13.95
CA THR A 267 14.91 -9.84 -13.72
C THR A 267 15.71 -10.22 -14.96
N ARG A 268 16.82 -9.52 -15.16
CA ARG A 268 17.86 -9.82 -16.16
C ARG A 268 19.01 -10.63 -15.58
N LEU A 269 19.17 -10.65 -14.28
CA LEU A 269 20.32 -11.23 -13.62
C LEU A 269 20.09 -12.71 -13.32
N SER A 270 20.23 -13.56 -14.31
CA SER A 270 20.46 -14.99 -14.10
C SER A 270 21.97 -15.27 -14.19
N GLY A 271 22.66 -15.26 -13.06
CA GLY A 271 24.03 -15.71 -12.88
C GLY A 271 25.13 -14.86 -13.54
N GLY A 272 26.11 -14.44 -12.76
CA GLY A 272 27.35 -13.92 -13.30
C GLY A 272 27.88 -12.62 -12.68
N SER A 273 29.02 -12.16 -13.11
CA SER A 273 29.95 -11.20 -12.55
C SER A 273 29.41 -9.84 -12.05
N LEU A 274 28.24 -9.36 -12.49
CA LEU A 274 27.68 -8.10 -11.99
C LEU A 274 27.01 -8.30 -10.63
N TYR A 275 26.37 -9.43 -10.44
CA TYR A 275 25.78 -9.89 -9.18
C TYR A 275 26.86 -10.05 -8.10
N ASP A 276 28.00 -10.69 -8.43
CA ASP A 276 29.14 -10.86 -7.53
C ASP A 276 29.75 -9.52 -7.14
N LYS A 277 29.87 -8.55 -8.06
CA LYS A 277 30.38 -7.20 -7.78
C LYS A 277 29.43 -6.35 -6.92
N ILE A 278 28.13 -6.51 -7.06
CA ILE A 278 27.16 -5.85 -6.18
C ILE A 278 27.23 -6.45 -4.78
N ASN A 279 27.37 -7.77 -4.65
CA ASN A 279 27.54 -8.44 -3.38
C ASN A 279 28.88 -8.16 -2.72
N ASP A 280 29.99 -8.14 -3.44
CA ASP A 280 31.31 -7.77 -2.90
C ASP A 280 31.32 -6.35 -2.30
N GLY A 281 30.53 -5.43 -2.86
CA GLY A 281 30.36 -4.09 -2.31
C GLY A 281 29.57 -4.02 -1.00
N THR A 282 28.83 -5.08 -0.63
CA THR A 282 27.96 -5.13 0.55
C THR A 282 28.57 -5.84 1.76
N GLN A 283 29.74 -6.49 1.60
CA GLN A 283 30.38 -7.34 2.61
C GLN A 283 31.29 -6.61 3.61
N THR A 284 30.88 -5.52 4.20
CA THR A 284 31.63 -4.97 5.34
C THR A 284 30.74 -4.79 6.56
N GLY A 285 30.58 -5.87 7.33
CA GLY A 285 30.07 -5.80 8.71
C GLY A 285 31.06 -5.01 9.57
N GLY A 286 30.72 -3.79 9.96
CA GLY A 286 31.54 -3.00 10.89
C GLY A 286 31.31 -3.48 12.32
N ARG A 287 32.37 -3.87 13.03
CA ARG A 287 32.35 -4.10 14.49
C ARG A 287 31.98 -2.79 15.19
N LEU A 288 30.97 -2.81 16.05
CA LEU A 288 30.45 -1.63 16.78
C LEU A 288 31.39 -1.10 17.89
N ASN A 289 32.47 -1.80 18.21
CA ASN A 289 33.46 -1.36 19.20
C ASN A 289 34.87 -1.53 18.65
N SER A 290 35.47 -0.47 18.13
CA SER A 290 36.91 -0.39 18.04
C SER A 290 37.41 0.93 18.63
N ASP A 291 37.80 0.90 19.87
CA ASP A 291 38.76 1.84 20.39
C ASP A 291 40.09 1.71 19.59
N LYS A 292 40.62 2.84 19.16
CA LYS A 292 41.86 2.92 18.41
C LYS A 292 43.05 2.44 19.28
N GLY A 293 43.61 1.31 18.90
CA GLY A 293 44.83 0.82 19.52
C GLY A 293 45.67 -0.04 18.58
N SER A 294 46.71 0.60 18.03
CA SER A 294 47.97 0.09 17.51
C SER A 294 48.03 -1.09 16.53
N GLY A 295 48.78 -0.83 15.48
CA GLY A 295 49.15 -1.71 14.38
C GLY A 295 49.87 -3.01 14.75
N GLY A 296 49.58 -4.02 13.96
CA GLY A 296 50.30 -5.28 13.87
C GLY A 296 50.11 -5.84 12.48
N LYS A 297 51.21 -5.86 11.71
CA LYS A 297 51.35 -6.66 10.49
C LYS A 297 51.44 -8.14 10.89
N GLY A 298 50.64 -8.99 10.34
CA GLY A 298 50.72 -10.42 10.58
C GLY A 298 49.98 -11.22 9.51
N ASP A 299 50.76 -11.81 8.71
CA ASP A 299 50.74 -13.09 8.00
C ASP A 299 49.42 -13.75 7.50
N ASP A 300 49.46 -14.04 6.20
CA ASP A 300 48.53 -14.89 5.48
C ASP A 300 48.56 -16.34 6.00
N SER A 301 47.58 -16.74 6.78
CA SER A 301 47.25 -18.15 6.97
C SER A 301 45.76 -18.35 6.66
N LYS A 302 45.50 -19.13 5.59
CA LYS A 302 44.18 -19.67 5.21
C LYS A 302 43.67 -20.56 6.33
N GLY A 303 42.92 -19.98 7.24
CA GLY A 303 42.07 -20.69 8.22
C GLY A 303 40.62 -20.61 7.78
N ALA A 304 39.92 -21.74 7.84
CA ALA A 304 38.51 -21.84 7.54
C ALA A 304 37.70 -20.78 8.31
N SER A 305 37.13 -19.80 7.60
CA SER A 305 36.28 -18.78 8.19
C SER A 305 34.96 -19.43 8.57
N SER A 306 34.71 -19.49 9.88
CA SER A 306 33.41 -19.90 10.43
C SER A 306 32.37 -18.84 10.13
N GLY A 307 31.42 -19.16 9.27
CA GLY A 307 29.99 -18.82 9.28
C GLY A 307 29.48 -17.38 9.37
N ALA A 308 30.32 -16.36 9.60
CA ALA A 308 29.86 -14.98 9.81
C ALA A 308 29.99 -14.08 8.56
N ASP A 309 30.67 -14.52 7.52
CA ASP A 309 31.08 -13.67 6.38
C ASP A 309 30.21 -13.81 5.11
N ASP A 310 29.19 -14.66 5.11
CA ASP A 310 28.40 -14.96 3.90
C ASP A 310 26.95 -14.51 3.92
N PHE A 311 26.61 -13.39 4.55
CA PHE A 311 25.29 -12.82 4.34
C PHE A 311 25.23 -12.11 2.98
N ARG A 312 24.91 -12.89 1.94
CA ARG A 312 24.67 -12.38 0.60
C ARG A 312 23.30 -11.73 0.57
N PHE A 313 23.22 -10.46 0.24
CA PHE A 313 21.99 -9.70 0.16
C PHE A 313 21.02 -10.26 -0.90
N PHE A 314 21.57 -10.88 -1.97
CA PHE A 314 20.81 -11.60 -2.99
C PHE A 314 21.21 -13.07 -2.96
N ALA A 315 20.23 -13.95 -2.93
CA ALA A 315 20.47 -15.37 -3.07
C ALA A 315 21.02 -15.69 -4.47
N PRO A 316 21.98 -16.60 -4.59
CA PRO A 316 22.41 -17.09 -5.91
C PRO A 316 21.20 -17.59 -6.70
N ASN A 317 21.09 -17.20 -7.97
CA ASN A 317 19.99 -17.56 -8.86
C ASN A 317 18.62 -17.06 -8.43
N GLU A 318 18.53 -15.92 -7.70
CA GLU A 318 17.25 -15.26 -7.48
C GLU A 318 16.68 -14.72 -8.79
N SER A 319 15.46 -15.08 -9.09
CA SER A 319 14.73 -14.60 -10.27
C SER A 319 13.28 -14.31 -9.93
N TRP A 320 12.73 -13.32 -10.61
CA TRP A 320 11.32 -12.99 -10.47
C TRP A 320 10.74 -12.45 -11.78
N TYR A 321 9.44 -12.54 -11.89
CA TYR A 321 8.68 -11.87 -12.93
C TYR A 321 7.30 -11.45 -12.43
N ASP A 322 6.73 -10.47 -13.10
CA ASP A 322 5.31 -10.14 -12.97
C ASP A 322 4.67 -9.88 -14.34
N ILE A 323 3.37 -10.14 -14.40
CA ILE A 323 2.52 -9.88 -15.55
C ILE A 323 1.23 -9.23 -15.04
N ASN A 324 0.90 -8.11 -15.61
CA ASN A 324 -0.32 -7.34 -15.34
C ASN A 324 -1.14 -7.29 -16.64
N GLY A 325 -2.44 -7.49 -16.55
CA GLY A 325 -3.30 -7.34 -17.70
C GLY A 325 -4.68 -6.80 -17.34
N LYS A 326 -5.25 -6.02 -18.26
CA LYS A 326 -6.59 -5.48 -18.15
C LYS A 326 -7.29 -5.44 -19.49
N VAL A 327 -8.51 -5.95 -19.51
CA VAL A 327 -9.39 -5.89 -20.67
C VAL A 327 -10.64 -5.13 -20.31
N ILE A 328 -10.98 -4.11 -21.09
CA ILE A 328 -12.19 -3.33 -20.91
C ILE A 328 -13.09 -3.52 -22.12
N TYR A 329 -14.30 -3.97 -21.88
CA TYR A 329 -15.34 -4.13 -22.88
C TYR A 329 -16.49 -3.15 -22.63
N ASN A 330 -16.59 -2.13 -23.46
CA ASN A 330 -17.73 -1.21 -23.47
C ASN A 330 -18.92 -1.89 -24.13
N ILE A 331 -19.82 -2.47 -23.35
CA ILE A 331 -21.04 -3.13 -23.86
C ILE A 331 -21.90 -2.09 -24.57
N ASN A 332 -22.08 -0.94 -23.93
CA ASN A 332 -22.73 0.26 -24.44
C ASN A 332 -22.28 1.49 -23.63
N GLU A 333 -22.84 2.68 -23.90
CA GLU A 333 -22.51 3.93 -23.19
C GLU A 333 -22.77 3.93 -21.68
N LYS A 334 -23.51 2.95 -21.16
CA LYS A 334 -23.91 2.84 -19.76
C LYS A 334 -23.33 1.63 -19.04
N GLN A 335 -22.68 0.73 -19.77
CA GLN A 335 -22.24 -0.54 -19.20
C GLN A 335 -20.86 -0.91 -19.70
N ASN A 336 -19.98 -1.18 -18.74
CA ASN A 336 -18.61 -1.64 -18.97
C ASN A 336 -18.37 -2.95 -18.23
N LEU A 337 -17.62 -3.84 -18.85
CA LEU A 337 -17.10 -5.04 -18.22
C LEU A 337 -15.59 -4.95 -18.20
N ASN A 338 -15.00 -5.04 -17.02
CA ASN A 338 -13.55 -4.93 -16.80
C ASN A 338 -13.03 -6.25 -16.26
N LEU A 339 -12.03 -6.81 -16.89
CA LEU A 339 -11.28 -7.96 -16.43
C LEU A 339 -9.85 -7.51 -16.15
N SER A 340 -9.41 -7.56 -14.89
CA SER A 340 -8.04 -7.28 -14.48
C SER A 340 -7.40 -8.55 -13.91
N PHE A 341 -6.09 -8.76 -14.16
CA PHE A 341 -5.34 -9.85 -13.53
C PHE A 341 -3.90 -9.46 -13.24
N TYR A 342 -3.36 -10.13 -12.25
CA TYR A 342 -1.95 -10.05 -11.85
C TYR A 342 -1.39 -11.44 -11.56
N ILE A 343 -0.17 -11.69 -12.03
CA ILE A 343 0.61 -12.88 -11.72
C ILE A 343 2.03 -12.43 -11.42
N GLY A 344 2.52 -12.71 -10.21
CA GLY A 344 3.90 -12.45 -9.79
C GLY A 344 4.47 -13.70 -9.13
N ARG A 345 5.75 -13.98 -9.42
CA ARG A 345 6.49 -15.10 -8.86
C ARG A 345 7.93 -14.70 -8.62
N ASP A 346 8.43 -15.09 -7.45
CA ASP A 346 9.84 -15.05 -7.09
C ASP A 346 10.35 -16.46 -6.84
N SER A 347 11.62 -16.69 -7.12
CA SER A 347 12.33 -17.89 -6.75
C SER A 347 13.77 -17.56 -6.39
N ALA A 348 14.26 -18.21 -5.34
CA ALA A 348 15.61 -18.02 -4.82
C ALA A 348 16.19 -19.33 -4.30
N TYR A 349 17.51 -19.45 -4.32
CA TYR A 349 18.23 -20.49 -3.62
C TYR A 349 18.87 -19.88 -2.36
N THR A 350 18.29 -20.21 -1.20
CA THR A 350 18.79 -19.81 0.13
C THR A 350 19.37 -21.04 0.86
N VAL A 351 18.71 -21.52 1.88
CA VAL A 351 18.96 -22.83 2.53
C VAL A 351 18.30 -23.99 1.77
N GLY A 352 17.74 -23.71 0.59
CA GLY A 352 17.02 -24.60 -0.30
C GLY A 352 16.38 -23.77 -1.41
N PHE A 353 15.63 -24.42 -2.30
CA PHE A 353 14.84 -23.71 -3.31
C PHE A 353 13.60 -23.10 -2.66
N THR A 354 13.50 -21.80 -2.72
CA THR A 354 12.35 -21.03 -2.20
C THR A 354 11.59 -20.38 -3.32
N GLU A 355 10.28 -20.44 -3.25
CA GLU A 355 9.36 -19.81 -4.19
C GLU A 355 8.25 -19.10 -3.44
N TRP A 356 7.88 -17.88 -3.87
CA TRP A 356 6.68 -17.18 -3.37
C TRP A 356 6.07 -16.34 -4.49
N GLY A 357 4.80 -15.96 -4.30
CA GLY A 357 4.15 -15.12 -5.29
C GLY A 357 2.69 -14.83 -5.01
N ASN A 358 2.13 -13.95 -5.85
CA ASN A 358 0.73 -13.60 -5.85
C ASN A 358 0.09 -13.91 -7.19
N ARG A 359 -1.18 -14.32 -7.16
CA ARG A 359 -2.04 -14.45 -8.32
C ARG A 359 -3.37 -13.81 -7.98
N ALA A 360 -3.82 -12.86 -8.79
CA ALA A 360 -5.09 -12.19 -8.55
C ALA A 360 -5.85 -11.97 -9.85
N ALA A 361 -7.17 -12.01 -9.79
CA ALA A 361 -8.06 -11.72 -10.90
C ALA A 361 -9.33 -11.04 -10.40
N LEU A 362 -9.82 -10.07 -11.17
CA LEU A 362 -11.05 -9.33 -10.92
C LEU A 362 -11.89 -9.31 -12.18
N LEU A 363 -13.17 -9.61 -12.03
CA LEU A 363 -14.21 -9.31 -13.02
C LEU A 363 -15.13 -8.25 -12.41
N ARG A 364 -15.24 -7.08 -13.04
CA ARG A 364 -16.09 -5.98 -12.61
C ARG A 364 -17.06 -5.58 -13.69
N TRP A 365 -18.34 -5.51 -13.33
CA TRP A 365 -19.40 -4.98 -14.15
C TRP A 365 -19.87 -3.64 -13.59
N GLU A 366 -19.67 -2.58 -14.37
CA GLU A 366 -20.10 -1.22 -14.07
C GLU A 366 -21.36 -0.91 -14.88
N ASN A 367 -22.40 -0.43 -14.23
CA ASN A 367 -23.67 -0.17 -14.88
C ASN A 367 -24.35 1.11 -14.37
N ARG A 368 -24.61 2.03 -15.29
CA ARG A 368 -25.44 3.21 -15.06
C ARG A 368 -26.87 2.89 -15.43
N PHE A 369 -27.60 2.21 -14.53
CA PHE A 369 -28.95 1.73 -14.81
C PHE A 369 -30.04 2.81 -14.74
N ALA A 370 -29.77 3.96 -14.11
CA ALA A 370 -30.63 5.14 -14.09
C ALA A 370 -29.80 6.43 -14.01
N ASN A 371 -30.44 7.58 -14.26
CA ASN A 371 -29.72 8.86 -14.37
C ASN A 371 -28.95 9.30 -13.12
N LYS A 372 -29.36 8.81 -11.94
CA LYS A 372 -28.75 9.13 -10.65
C LYS A 372 -28.16 7.91 -9.96
N TRP A 373 -28.06 6.77 -10.65
CA TRP A 373 -27.70 5.50 -10.05
C TRP A 373 -26.60 4.81 -10.84
N LEU A 374 -25.54 4.47 -10.14
CA LEU A 374 -24.49 3.59 -10.64
C LEU A 374 -24.50 2.31 -9.81
N SER A 375 -24.14 1.21 -10.42
CA SER A 375 -23.87 -0.04 -9.72
C SER A 375 -22.57 -0.65 -10.16
N ASN A 376 -21.88 -1.25 -9.22
CA ASN A 376 -20.57 -1.87 -9.38
C ASN A 376 -20.61 -3.27 -8.78
N THR A 377 -20.58 -4.29 -9.64
CA THR A 377 -20.52 -5.69 -9.21
C THR A 377 -19.11 -6.20 -9.47
N SER A 378 -18.43 -6.67 -8.44
CA SER A 378 -17.07 -7.19 -8.56
C SER A 378 -16.99 -8.60 -8.00
N ILE A 379 -16.32 -9.48 -8.74
CA ILE A 379 -15.94 -10.83 -8.31
C ILE A 379 -14.41 -10.86 -8.34
N VAL A 380 -13.81 -11.25 -7.22
CA VAL A 380 -12.36 -11.24 -7.03
C VAL A 380 -11.87 -12.61 -6.59
N TYR A 381 -10.75 -13.01 -7.14
CA TYR A 381 -9.91 -14.09 -6.64
C TYR A 381 -8.52 -13.52 -6.37
N SER A 382 -7.94 -13.84 -5.20
CA SER A 382 -6.55 -13.51 -4.89
C SER A 382 -5.92 -14.65 -4.10
N LYS A 383 -4.67 -14.95 -4.39
CA LYS A 383 -3.88 -15.98 -3.70
C LYS A 383 -2.45 -15.51 -3.52
N TYR A 384 -1.98 -15.57 -2.29
CA TYR A 384 -0.55 -15.57 -1.94
C TYR A 384 -0.12 -16.99 -1.59
N TYR A 385 1.07 -17.37 -1.98
CA TYR A 385 1.68 -18.65 -1.63
C TYR A 385 3.18 -18.49 -1.43
N THR A 386 3.72 -19.35 -0.58
CA THR A 386 5.15 -19.55 -0.40
C THR A 386 5.45 -21.03 -0.26
N ALA A 387 6.59 -21.45 -0.77
CA ALA A 387 7.10 -22.81 -0.67
C ALA A 387 8.63 -22.80 -0.53
N ASN A 388 9.15 -23.72 0.25
CA ASN A 388 10.59 -23.96 0.40
C ASN A 388 10.87 -25.46 0.33
N ILE A 389 11.87 -25.84 -0.47
CA ILE A 389 12.35 -27.20 -0.63
C ILE A 389 13.81 -27.23 -0.19
N SER A 390 14.10 -27.89 0.93
CA SER A 390 15.45 -28.02 1.47
C SER A 390 15.76 -29.48 1.78
N GLY A 391 16.51 -30.11 0.85
CA GLY A 391 16.81 -31.54 0.94
C GLY A 391 15.53 -32.39 0.86
N ILE A 392 15.20 -33.09 1.94
CA ILE A 392 14.02 -33.92 2.07
C ILE A 392 12.80 -33.17 2.61
N TYR A 393 12.98 -31.94 3.05
CA TYR A 393 11.92 -31.14 3.65
C TYR A 393 11.22 -30.26 2.61
N TYR A 394 9.91 -30.26 2.63
CA TYR A 394 9.06 -29.37 1.85
C TYR A 394 8.12 -28.59 2.77
N PHE A 395 8.28 -27.26 2.78
CA PHE A 395 7.40 -26.36 3.52
C PHE A 395 6.56 -25.56 2.54
N ASN A 396 5.26 -25.42 2.80
CA ASN A 396 4.39 -24.52 2.04
C ASN A 396 3.41 -23.80 2.98
N SER A 397 3.10 -22.54 2.64
CA SER A 397 2.13 -21.71 3.35
C SER A 397 1.43 -20.75 2.38
N GLY A 398 0.30 -20.18 2.79
CA GLY A 398 -0.37 -19.17 1.96
C GLY A 398 -1.78 -18.84 2.40
N VAL A 399 -2.37 -17.90 1.68
CA VAL A 399 -3.75 -17.47 1.87
C VAL A 399 -4.41 -17.26 0.53
N SER A 400 -5.64 -17.71 0.37
CA SER A 400 -6.48 -17.41 -0.78
C SER A 400 -7.79 -16.74 -0.37
N THR A 401 -8.24 -15.78 -1.17
CA THR A 401 -9.48 -15.04 -0.97
C THR A 401 -10.34 -15.11 -2.21
N GLN A 402 -11.61 -15.39 -2.02
CA GLN A 402 -12.65 -15.27 -3.04
C GLN A 402 -13.67 -14.27 -2.51
N SER A 403 -13.93 -13.19 -3.25
CA SER A 403 -14.88 -12.20 -2.79
C SER A 403 -15.87 -11.76 -3.85
N ILE A 404 -17.04 -11.38 -3.38
CA ILE A 404 -18.07 -10.71 -4.16
C ILE A 404 -18.39 -9.38 -3.48
N LYS A 405 -18.46 -8.32 -4.28
CA LYS A 405 -18.86 -7.00 -3.82
C LYS A 405 -19.94 -6.45 -4.74
N GLN A 406 -21.03 -5.96 -4.15
CA GLN A 406 -22.05 -5.18 -4.82
C GLN A 406 -22.10 -3.79 -4.19
N GLU A 407 -21.89 -2.76 -5.00
CA GLU A 407 -21.91 -1.36 -4.58
C GLU A 407 -22.91 -0.58 -5.43
N PHE A 408 -23.63 0.32 -4.81
CA PHE A 408 -24.51 1.30 -5.45
C PHE A 408 -24.08 2.70 -5.09
N SER A 409 -23.99 3.59 -6.08
CA SER A 409 -23.82 5.03 -5.88
C SER A 409 -25.09 5.73 -6.32
N PHE A 410 -25.63 6.57 -5.44
CA PHE A 410 -26.84 7.35 -5.65
C PHE A 410 -26.55 8.84 -5.47
N PHE A 411 -26.86 9.64 -6.47
CA PHE A 411 -26.65 11.08 -6.52
C PHE A 411 -28.03 11.78 -6.40
N PRO A 412 -28.58 11.95 -5.18
CA PRO A 412 -29.89 12.60 -5.02
C PRO A 412 -29.89 14.03 -5.55
N ASN A 413 -28.80 14.75 -5.32
CA ASN A 413 -28.54 16.11 -5.78
C ASN A 413 -27.01 16.37 -5.88
N ILE A 414 -26.60 17.55 -6.30
CA ILE A 414 -25.20 17.93 -6.49
C ILE A 414 -24.38 17.99 -5.19
N ASN A 415 -25.04 18.03 -4.03
CA ASN A 415 -24.41 18.18 -2.72
C ASN A 415 -24.29 16.84 -1.97
N ASN A 416 -24.80 15.76 -2.53
CA ASN A 416 -24.82 14.47 -1.87
C ASN A 416 -24.40 13.36 -2.83
N GLU A 417 -23.46 12.55 -2.39
CA GLU A 417 -23.09 11.28 -3.01
C GLU A 417 -23.24 10.17 -1.97
N VAL A 418 -24.32 9.41 -2.09
CA VAL A 418 -24.63 8.27 -1.22
C VAL A 418 -24.12 7.00 -1.84
N ARG A 419 -23.27 6.26 -1.13
CA ARG A 419 -22.80 4.93 -1.53
C ARG A 419 -23.21 3.91 -0.49
N PHE A 420 -23.64 2.74 -0.93
CA PHE A 420 -23.95 1.62 -0.05
C PHE A 420 -23.72 0.30 -0.76
N GLY A 421 -23.48 -0.73 0.00
CA GLY A 421 -23.17 -2.02 -0.60
C GLY A 421 -23.02 -3.14 0.40
N ILE A 422 -22.73 -4.31 -0.17
CA ILE A 422 -22.41 -5.53 0.54
C ILE A 422 -21.09 -6.10 0.00
N THR A 423 -20.28 -6.63 0.90
CA THR A 423 -19.09 -7.43 0.58
C THR A 423 -19.19 -8.78 1.28
N SER A 424 -18.72 -9.83 0.63
CA SER A 424 -18.54 -11.14 1.25
C SER A 424 -17.26 -11.75 0.74
N GLU A 425 -16.38 -12.16 1.66
CA GLU A 425 -15.06 -12.69 1.39
C GLU A 425 -14.86 -14.02 2.09
N TYR A 426 -14.70 -15.08 1.32
CA TYR A 426 -14.26 -16.38 1.81
C TYR A 426 -12.75 -16.46 1.73
N GLN A 427 -12.12 -16.82 2.84
CA GLN A 427 -10.68 -16.90 3.01
C GLN A 427 -10.28 -18.31 3.43
N ASP A 428 -9.25 -18.84 2.78
CA ASP A 428 -8.68 -20.16 3.07
C ASP A 428 -7.19 -20.00 3.39
N PHE A 429 -6.80 -20.41 4.60
CA PHE A 429 -5.47 -20.25 5.16
C PHE A 429 -4.77 -21.59 5.23
N ASN A 430 -3.63 -21.68 4.57
CA ASN A 430 -2.64 -22.73 4.79
C ASN A 430 -1.53 -22.15 5.67
N HIS A 431 -1.50 -22.54 6.95
CA HIS A 431 -0.50 -22.03 7.89
C HIS A 431 0.88 -22.64 7.72
N GLY A 432 0.96 -23.75 7.01
CA GLY A 432 2.20 -24.42 6.70
C GLY A 432 2.12 -25.93 6.94
N SER A 433 2.71 -26.66 6.04
CA SER A 433 3.01 -28.07 6.22
C SER A 433 4.51 -28.26 6.04
N LEU A 434 5.13 -29.00 6.92
CA LEU A 434 6.49 -29.49 6.74
C LEU A 434 6.40 -30.98 6.42
N GLU A 435 6.56 -31.32 5.17
CA GLU A 435 6.60 -32.70 4.71
C GLU A 435 8.05 -33.20 4.81
N ASP A 436 8.26 -34.34 5.45
CA ASP A 436 9.53 -35.04 5.51
C ASP A 436 9.39 -36.35 4.73
N ALA A 437 10.06 -36.45 3.61
CA ALA A 437 10.01 -37.64 2.75
C ALA A 437 10.57 -38.90 3.40
N THR A 438 11.21 -38.78 4.57
CA THR A 438 11.78 -39.95 5.31
C THR A 438 10.90 -40.45 6.43
N LEU A 439 9.85 -39.71 6.80
CA LEU A 439 8.95 -40.09 7.88
C LEU A 439 7.74 -40.86 7.35
N ASP A 440 7.44 -42.02 7.96
CA ASP A 440 6.26 -42.83 7.61
C ASP A 440 4.93 -42.09 7.89
N ASP A 441 4.92 -41.11 8.78
CA ASP A 441 3.74 -40.29 9.13
C ASP A 441 3.57 -39.05 8.27
N GLY A 442 4.45 -38.83 7.29
CA GLY A 442 4.33 -37.76 6.29
C GLY A 442 4.72 -36.36 6.77
N GLY A 443 5.12 -36.16 8.04
CA GLY A 443 5.60 -34.87 8.53
C GLY A 443 4.63 -34.09 9.41
N LYS A 444 4.98 -32.85 9.77
CA LYS A 444 4.15 -31.95 10.60
C LYS A 444 3.26 -31.05 9.76
N PHE A 445 1.98 -31.02 10.09
CA PHE A 445 0.97 -30.20 9.45
C PHE A 445 0.36 -29.26 10.47
N MET A 446 0.42 -27.94 10.20
CA MET A 446 -0.43 -27.01 10.93
C MET A 446 -1.82 -27.03 10.30
N PRO A 447 -2.90 -27.15 11.09
CA PRO A 447 -4.26 -27.17 10.53
C PRO A 447 -4.53 -25.92 9.70
N GLY A 448 -5.04 -26.12 8.48
CA GLY A 448 -5.57 -25.02 7.68
C GLY A 448 -6.81 -24.44 8.35
N MET A 449 -7.07 -23.17 8.16
CA MET A 449 -8.26 -22.49 8.70
C MET A 449 -9.05 -21.81 7.59
N GLN A 450 -10.36 -21.68 7.78
CA GLN A 450 -11.23 -20.97 6.86
C GLN A 450 -11.95 -19.85 7.58
N GLY A 451 -12.15 -18.73 6.87
CA GLY A 451 -12.87 -17.56 7.35
C GLY A 451 -13.87 -17.04 6.33
N LEU A 452 -14.99 -16.53 6.82
CA LEU A 452 -15.96 -15.81 6.03
C LEU A 452 -16.16 -14.43 6.64
N GLU A 453 -15.67 -13.38 5.96
CA GLU A 453 -15.96 -12.00 6.32
C GLU A 453 -17.07 -11.45 5.43
N SER A 454 -18.13 -10.92 6.02
CA SER A 454 -19.23 -10.27 5.31
C SER A 454 -19.50 -8.90 5.92
N ALA A 455 -19.82 -7.91 5.10
CA ALA A 455 -20.13 -6.59 5.62
C ALA A 455 -21.19 -5.86 4.79
N LEU A 456 -22.02 -5.09 5.50
CA LEU A 456 -22.92 -4.10 4.94
C LEU A 456 -22.37 -2.71 5.26
N TYR A 457 -22.41 -1.78 4.30
CA TYR A 457 -21.99 -0.41 4.51
C TYR A 457 -22.87 0.58 3.81
N ALA A 458 -22.90 1.79 4.36
CA ALA A 458 -23.50 2.96 3.74
C ALA A 458 -22.66 4.18 4.10
N GLU A 459 -22.46 5.09 3.16
CA GLU A 459 -21.71 6.32 3.34
C GLU A 459 -22.33 7.46 2.53
N ASN A 460 -22.14 8.69 2.98
CA ASN A 460 -22.56 9.88 2.25
C ASN A 460 -21.47 10.96 2.33
N ASP A 461 -21.10 11.50 1.20
CA ASP A 461 -20.32 12.75 1.10
C ASP A 461 -21.34 13.88 0.88
N HIS A 462 -21.44 14.79 1.86
CA HIS A 462 -22.48 15.81 1.92
C HIS A 462 -21.90 17.21 2.02
N LYS A 463 -22.03 18.00 0.98
CA LYS A 463 -21.77 19.44 1.01
C LYS A 463 -22.96 20.15 1.64
N ILE A 464 -22.88 20.45 2.95
CA ILE A 464 -23.97 21.10 3.69
C ILE A 464 -24.17 22.54 3.19
N ASN A 465 -23.05 23.27 3.00
CA ASN A 465 -23.02 24.61 2.42
C ASN A 465 -21.61 24.90 1.87
N ASP A 466 -21.35 26.14 1.42
CA ASP A 466 -20.04 26.48 0.84
C ASP A 466 -18.86 26.45 1.82
N LYS A 467 -19.13 26.40 3.14
CA LYS A 467 -18.10 26.36 4.17
C LYS A 467 -17.98 25.02 4.87
N ILE A 468 -19.03 24.20 4.84
CA ILE A 468 -19.10 22.97 5.63
C ILE A 468 -19.40 21.80 4.69
N SER A 469 -18.52 20.83 4.70
CA SER A 469 -18.72 19.54 4.09
C SER A 469 -18.56 18.43 5.13
N LEU A 470 -19.41 17.43 5.07
CA LEU A 470 -19.48 16.33 6.03
C LEU A 470 -19.50 15.00 5.30
N TYR A 471 -18.53 14.15 5.58
CA TYR A 471 -18.60 12.73 5.26
C TYR A 471 -19.06 11.97 6.49
N TYR A 472 -20.01 11.04 6.31
CA TYR A 472 -20.42 10.11 7.35
C TYR A 472 -20.76 8.75 6.74
N GLY A 473 -20.34 7.71 7.43
CA GLY A 473 -20.52 6.35 7.00
C GLY A 473 -20.59 5.38 8.15
N ILE A 474 -21.16 4.23 7.88
CA ILE A 474 -21.25 3.12 8.80
C ILE A 474 -20.99 1.83 8.04
N ARG A 475 -20.17 0.97 8.64
CA ARG A 475 -19.95 -0.41 8.19
C ARG A 475 -20.31 -1.34 9.33
N ASN A 476 -21.00 -2.42 9.06
CA ASN A 476 -21.23 -3.50 9.99
C ASN A 476 -20.64 -4.77 9.40
N SER A 477 -19.55 -5.25 9.98
CA SER A 477 -18.85 -6.44 9.54
C SER A 477 -19.14 -7.63 10.45
N TYR A 478 -19.21 -8.79 9.83
CA TYR A 478 -19.40 -10.09 10.45
C TYR A 478 -18.29 -11.02 10.01
N TYR A 479 -17.67 -11.68 10.95
CA TYR A 479 -16.65 -12.67 10.68
C TYR A 479 -17.04 -14.02 11.32
N HIS A 480 -16.90 -15.09 10.53
CA HIS A 480 -17.09 -16.46 10.96
C HIS A 480 -15.83 -17.26 10.66
N GLN A 481 -15.22 -17.84 11.68
CA GLN A 481 -14.27 -18.93 11.50
C GLN A 481 -15.06 -20.19 11.17
N LEU A 482 -14.71 -20.84 10.07
CA LEU A 482 -15.41 -22.02 9.56
C LEU A 482 -14.58 -23.30 9.77
N GLY A 483 -15.27 -24.43 9.89
CA GLY A 483 -14.69 -25.76 9.87
C GLY A 483 -14.25 -26.22 8.46
N PRO A 484 -13.74 -27.46 8.35
CA PRO A 484 -13.52 -28.40 9.43
C PRO A 484 -12.30 -28.05 10.28
N GLY A 485 -12.22 -28.53 11.49
CA GLY A 485 -11.07 -28.33 12.37
C GLY A 485 -11.41 -28.48 13.85
N ASP A 486 -10.40 -28.34 14.67
CA ASP A 486 -10.51 -28.37 16.10
C ASP A 486 -10.48 -26.97 16.71
N ARG A 487 -11.34 -26.70 17.68
CA ARG A 487 -11.35 -25.50 18.48
C ARG A 487 -10.81 -25.81 19.86
N PHE A 488 -9.63 -25.34 20.16
CA PHE A 488 -8.95 -25.60 21.39
C PHE A 488 -9.26 -24.56 22.48
N THR A 489 -9.21 -25.00 23.74
CA THR A 489 -9.03 -24.17 24.92
C THR A 489 -7.69 -24.57 25.51
N TYR A 490 -6.83 -23.58 25.76
CA TYR A 490 -5.47 -23.81 26.23
C TYR A 490 -5.34 -23.51 27.72
N ASP A 491 -4.40 -24.19 28.38
CA ASP A 491 -3.93 -23.83 29.70
C ASP A 491 -3.07 -22.56 29.60
N GLU A 492 -3.33 -21.57 30.46
CA GLU A 492 -2.68 -20.26 30.39
C GLU A 492 -1.19 -20.26 30.75
N VAL A 493 -0.68 -21.37 31.35
CA VAL A 493 0.71 -21.48 31.80
C VAL A 493 1.54 -22.36 30.88
N SER A 494 0.98 -23.51 30.48
CA SER A 494 1.69 -24.50 29.66
C SER A 494 1.49 -24.33 28.17
N ASN A 495 0.51 -23.54 27.74
CA ASN A 495 0.06 -23.43 26.37
C ASN A 495 -0.40 -24.74 25.72
N GLU A 496 -0.68 -25.75 26.56
CA GLU A 496 -1.17 -27.05 26.11
C GLU A 496 -2.70 -27.08 26.03
N PRO A 497 -3.27 -27.79 25.05
CA PRO A 497 -4.71 -27.90 24.92
C PRO A 497 -5.32 -28.71 26.05
N ILE A 498 -6.24 -28.11 26.79
CA ILE A 498 -7.00 -28.79 27.88
C ILE A 498 -8.38 -29.24 27.43
N GLN A 499 -8.90 -28.73 26.36
CA GLN A 499 -10.17 -29.09 25.76
C GLN A 499 -10.14 -28.88 24.25
N ALA A 500 -10.70 -29.81 23.49
CA ALA A 500 -10.91 -29.69 22.05
C ALA A 500 -12.38 -29.94 21.70
N GLU A 501 -12.92 -29.13 20.79
CA GLU A 501 -14.23 -29.32 20.18
C GLU A 501 -14.04 -29.55 18.69
N PHE A 502 -14.50 -30.70 18.19
CA PHE A 502 -14.31 -31.09 16.80
C PHE A 502 -15.47 -30.64 15.91
N PHE A 503 -15.14 -30.03 14.77
CA PHE A 503 -16.08 -29.58 13.75
C PHE A 503 -15.75 -30.31 12.44
N SER A 504 -16.70 -31.07 11.91
CA SER A 504 -16.45 -31.99 10.79
C SER A 504 -16.77 -31.39 9.43
N GLU A 505 -17.62 -30.38 9.36
CA GLU A 505 -18.10 -29.85 8.11
C GLU A 505 -17.52 -28.43 7.81
N LYS A 506 -17.31 -28.13 6.53
CA LYS A 506 -16.87 -26.81 6.08
C LYS A 506 -17.85 -25.69 6.41
N SER A 507 -19.12 -26.02 6.64
CA SER A 507 -20.18 -25.06 7.00
C SER A 507 -20.29 -24.81 8.49
N ASP A 508 -19.63 -25.61 9.32
CA ASP A 508 -19.66 -25.45 10.77
C ASP A 508 -19.03 -24.13 11.19
N VAL A 509 -19.70 -23.40 12.06
CA VAL A 509 -19.22 -22.13 12.58
C VAL A 509 -18.48 -22.35 13.90
N MET A 510 -17.17 -22.27 13.88
CA MET A 510 -16.30 -22.48 15.04
C MET A 510 -16.28 -21.25 15.97
N SER A 511 -16.24 -20.04 15.41
CA SER A 511 -16.34 -18.78 16.17
C SER A 511 -16.99 -17.69 15.32
N SER A 512 -17.59 -16.70 15.98
CA SER A 512 -18.28 -15.59 15.30
C SER A 512 -18.04 -14.26 16.00
N TYR A 513 -17.81 -13.23 15.20
CA TYR A 513 -17.63 -11.87 15.67
C TYR A 513 -18.42 -10.90 14.80
N SER A 514 -18.84 -9.78 15.39
CA SER A 514 -19.44 -8.67 14.65
C SER A 514 -18.88 -7.36 15.16
N SER A 515 -18.71 -6.40 14.25
CA SER A 515 -18.18 -5.08 14.58
C SER A 515 -18.97 -3.99 13.87
N LEU A 516 -19.33 -2.96 14.62
CA LEU A 516 -19.91 -1.74 14.09
C LEU A 516 -18.80 -0.70 13.93
N GLU A 517 -18.62 -0.19 12.71
CA GLU A 517 -17.51 0.67 12.30
C GLU A 517 -18.04 2.04 11.82
N PRO A 518 -18.37 2.96 12.75
CA PRO A 518 -18.78 4.33 12.39
C PRO A 518 -17.58 5.13 11.89
N ARG A 519 -17.84 6.02 10.93
CA ARG A 519 -16.84 6.91 10.32
C ARG A 519 -17.46 8.28 10.08
N ILE A 520 -16.70 9.32 10.39
CA ILE A 520 -17.13 10.69 10.19
C ILE A 520 -15.92 11.56 9.86
N ALA A 521 -16.09 12.47 8.91
CA ALA A 521 -15.12 13.52 8.64
C ALA A 521 -15.83 14.84 8.37
N LEU A 522 -15.34 15.91 8.96
CA LEU A 522 -15.85 17.27 8.83
C LEU A 522 -14.79 18.16 8.24
N THR A 523 -15.11 18.91 7.20
CA THR A 523 -14.30 19.98 6.66
C THR A 523 -15.00 21.31 6.89
N TYR A 524 -14.27 22.25 7.50
CA TYR A 524 -14.69 23.63 7.67
C TYR A 524 -13.75 24.57 6.91
N LEU A 525 -14.27 25.22 5.87
CA LEU A 525 -13.55 26.22 5.08
C LEU A 525 -13.52 27.55 5.83
N LEU A 526 -12.33 27.99 6.24
CA LEU A 526 -12.12 29.32 6.76
C LEU A 526 -12.12 30.37 5.64
N SER A 527 -11.53 29.99 4.50
CA SER A 527 -11.50 30.74 3.24
C SER A 527 -11.33 29.79 2.07
N GLU A 528 -11.31 30.31 0.83
CA GLU A 528 -10.99 29.53 -0.38
C GLU A 528 -9.62 28.84 -0.34
N GLN A 529 -8.72 29.31 0.53
CA GLN A 529 -7.33 28.88 0.60
C GLN A 529 -6.98 28.09 1.85
N ASN A 530 -7.88 27.98 2.83
CA ASN A 530 -7.58 27.27 4.07
C ASN A 530 -8.80 26.59 4.68
N SER A 531 -8.55 25.45 5.30
CA SER A 531 -9.57 24.65 5.97
C SER A 531 -9.05 23.98 7.24
N PHE A 532 -9.97 23.74 8.17
CA PHE A 532 -9.81 22.78 9.25
C PHE A 532 -10.58 21.52 8.92
N LYS A 533 -9.97 20.36 9.24
CA LYS A 533 -10.59 19.06 9.06
C LYS A 533 -10.49 18.24 10.33
N LEU A 534 -11.55 17.47 10.59
CA LEU A 534 -11.64 16.54 11.71
C LEU A 534 -12.08 15.18 11.17
N SER A 535 -11.55 14.10 11.71
CA SER A 535 -12.11 12.77 11.43
C SER A 535 -12.04 11.84 12.61
N TYR A 536 -12.99 10.92 12.62
CA TYR A 536 -13.00 9.73 13.45
C TYR A 536 -13.36 8.53 12.60
N ASN A 537 -12.63 7.45 12.76
CA ASN A 537 -12.96 6.17 12.15
C ASN A 537 -12.65 5.01 13.08
N ARG A 538 -13.58 4.05 13.13
CA ARG A 538 -13.35 2.72 13.70
C ARG A 538 -13.18 1.72 12.58
N ASN A 539 -12.17 0.85 12.71
CA ASN A 539 -11.93 -0.25 11.79
C ASN A 539 -11.77 -1.56 12.57
N ALA A 540 -12.33 -2.64 12.04
CA ALA A 540 -12.12 -3.99 12.52
C ALA A 540 -11.13 -4.73 11.62
N GLN A 541 -10.25 -5.55 12.22
CA GLN A 541 -9.33 -6.42 11.50
C GLN A 541 -9.46 -7.85 12.01
N TYR A 542 -9.72 -8.77 11.08
CA TYR A 542 -9.94 -10.18 11.36
C TYR A 542 -8.79 -11.08 10.93
N LEU A 543 -7.81 -10.53 10.21
CA LEU A 543 -6.67 -11.24 9.67
C LEU A 543 -5.37 -10.53 10.06
N ARG A 544 -4.37 -11.27 10.54
CA ARG A 544 -3.09 -10.77 11.03
C ARG A 544 -1.93 -11.49 10.36
N LEU A 545 -0.84 -10.79 10.13
CA LEU A 545 0.44 -11.40 9.79
C LEU A 545 1.27 -11.49 11.06
N MET A 546 1.53 -12.70 11.48
CA MET A 546 2.34 -12.99 12.66
C MET A 546 3.79 -13.22 12.22
N SER A 547 4.70 -12.45 12.82
CA SER A 547 6.13 -12.48 12.52
C SER A 547 6.94 -12.65 13.79
N LEU A 548 7.86 -13.61 13.79
CA LEU A 548 8.86 -13.79 14.86
C LEU A 548 10.01 -12.80 14.73
N GLY A 549 10.30 -12.35 13.51
CA GLY A 549 11.39 -11.46 13.20
C GLY A 549 11.08 -9.99 13.50
N ALA A 550 12.13 -9.20 13.45
CA ALA A 550 12.03 -7.74 13.48
C ALA A 550 11.56 -7.16 12.14
N GLU A 551 11.59 -7.95 11.08
CA GLU A 551 11.16 -7.63 9.73
C GLU A 551 10.12 -8.65 9.28
N VAL A 552 9.34 -8.31 8.25
CA VAL A 552 8.40 -9.25 7.64
C VAL A 552 9.12 -10.08 6.59
N GLU A 553 9.00 -11.37 6.73
CA GLU A 553 9.64 -12.35 5.87
C GLU A 553 8.59 -13.11 5.04
N TRP A 554 9.04 -13.72 3.96
CA TRP A 554 8.17 -14.51 3.06
C TRP A 554 7.54 -15.74 3.74
N TYR A 555 8.09 -16.19 4.85
CA TYR A 555 7.60 -17.33 5.65
C TYR A 555 6.71 -16.93 6.83
N ASP A 556 6.44 -15.65 7.05
CA ASP A 556 5.51 -15.19 8.07
C ASP A 556 4.08 -15.68 7.80
N ILE A 557 3.33 -15.91 8.84
CA ILE A 557 2.08 -16.66 8.79
C ILE A 557 0.89 -15.72 8.90
N TRP A 558 -0.02 -15.79 7.94
CA TRP A 558 -1.32 -15.13 8.00
C TRP A 558 -2.27 -15.94 8.89
N MET A 559 -2.64 -15.39 10.04
CA MET A 559 -3.56 -16.00 11.00
C MET A 559 -4.89 -15.27 11.05
N PRO A 560 -6.01 -16.00 10.91
CA PRO A 560 -7.33 -15.44 11.08
C PRO A 560 -7.68 -15.24 12.55
N THR A 561 -8.76 -14.50 12.79
CA THR A 561 -9.44 -14.42 14.07
C THR A 561 -10.05 -15.78 14.43
N THR A 562 -9.85 -16.21 15.66
CA THR A 562 -10.36 -17.47 16.21
C THR A 562 -11.05 -17.22 17.55
N LYS A 563 -11.45 -18.28 18.27
CA LYS A 563 -11.94 -18.15 19.66
C LYS A 563 -10.91 -17.50 20.57
N ASN A 564 -9.62 -17.84 20.39
CA ASN A 564 -8.51 -17.39 21.26
C ASN A 564 -7.91 -16.07 20.76
N ILE A 565 -7.83 -15.86 19.44
CA ILE A 565 -7.33 -14.64 18.81
C ILE A 565 -8.51 -13.75 18.42
N LYS A 566 -8.87 -12.81 19.30
CA LYS A 566 -10.01 -11.90 19.06
C LYS A 566 -9.71 -10.87 17.95
N PRO A 567 -10.74 -10.31 17.27
CA PRO A 567 -10.54 -9.24 16.31
C PRO A 567 -9.80 -8.05 16.93
N MET A 568 -8.99 -7.37 16.13
CA MET A 568 -8.44 -6.08 16.51
C MET A 568 -9.41 -4.97 16.09
N LEU A 569 -9.73 -4.08 17.03
CA LEU A 569 -10.50 -2.86 16.79
C LEU A 569 -9.57 -1.66 16.91
N THR A 570 -9.57 -0.83 15.90
CA THR A 570 -8.78 0.41 15.88
C THR A 570 -9.69 1.62 15.82
N ASP A 571 -9.62 2.48 16.82
CA ASP A 571 -10.24 3.80 16.86
C ASP A 571 -9.19 4.86 16.55
N GLN A 572 -9.42 5.66 15.51
CA GLN A 572 -8.50 6.73 15.12
C GLN A 572 -9.23 8.07 15.06
N PHE A 573 -8.64 9.08 15.70
CA PHE A 573 -9.01 10.48 15.62
C PHE A 573 -7.93 11.25 14.88
N ALA A 574 -8.32 12.18 14.03
CA ALA A 574 -7.37 13.08 13.37
C ALA A 574 -7.94 14.50 13.27
N VAL A 575 -7.04 15.47 13.38
CA VAL A 575 -7.30 16.90 13.21
C VAL A 575 -6.26 17.45 12.27
N GLY A 576 -6.67 18.22 11.27
CA GLY A 576 -5.75 18.80 10.28
C GLY A 576 -6.07 20.26 9.96
N TYR A 577 -5.02 21.02 9.70
CA TYR A 577 -5.08 22.36 9.11
C TYR A 577 -4.38 22.35 7.77
N PHE A 578 -5.03 22.88 6.75
CA PHE A 578 -4.54 22.93 5.38
C PHE A 578 -4.59 24.37 4.86
N HIS A 579 -3.53 24.80 4.22
CA HIS A 579 -3.42 26.12 3.63
C HIS A 579 -2.68 26.09 2.28
N ASN A 580 -3.26 26.73 1.28
CA ASN A 580 -2.65 26.90 -0.03
C ASN A 580 -2.30 28.37 -0.25
N PHE A 581 -1.03 28.64 -0.57
CA PHE A 581 -0.53 29.97 -0.90
C PHE A 581 -0.46 30.16 -2.41
N ASN A 582 -0.43 31.42 -2.86
CA ASN A 582 -0.16 31.81 -4.24
C ASN A 582 -0.98 31.03 -5.27
N ASN A 583 -2.31 31.01 -5.14
CA ASN A 583 -3.20 30.27 -6.05
C ASN A 583 -2.82 28.78 -6.18
N ASN A 584 -2.59 28.13 -5.06
CA ASN A 584 -2.23 26.70 -4.96
C ASN A 584 -0.80 26.34 -5.43
N GLU A 585 0.10 27.30 -5.60
CA GLU A 585 1.50 27.01 -5.92
C GLU A 585 2.26 26.37 -4.77
N ILE A 586 1.92 26.70 -3.52
CA ILE A 586 2.51 26.11 -2.31
C ILE A 586 1.39 25.61 -1.42
N LYS A 587 1.46 24.34 -1.05
CA LYS A 587 0.52 23.68 -0.15
C LYS A 587 1.20 23.40 1.17
N VAL A 588 0.54 23.73 2.27
CA VAL A 588 0.99 23.46 3.64
C VAL A 588 -0.07 22.65 4.35
N SER A 589 0.33 21.60 5.03
CA SER A 589 -0.54 20.80 5.89
C SER A 589 0.11 20.55 7.23
N ALA A 590 -0.72 20.52 8.27
CA ALA A 590 -0.34 20.10 9.62
C ALA A 590 -1.47 19.24 10.16
N GLU A 591 -1.14 18.00 10.53
CA GLU A 591 -2.11 17.03 11.02
C GLU A 591 -1.62 16.44 12.35
N THR A 592 -2.55 16.15 13.26
CA THR A 592 -2.29 15.34 14.45
C THR A 592 -3.26 14.18 14.50
N TYR A 593 -2.80 13.06 15.03
CA TYR A 593 -3.60 11.85 15.16
C TYR A 593 -3.44 11.20 16.52
N TYR A 594 -4.48 10.48 16.93
CA TYR A 594 -4.50 9.63 18.11
C TYR A 594 -5.23 8.33 17.77
N LYS A 595 -4.59 7.18 18.02
CA LYS A 595 -5.05 5.86 17.62
C LYS A 595 -5.01 4.93 18.84
N ILE A 596 -6.13 4.25 19.08
CA ILE A 596 -6.27 3.22 20.12
C ILE A 596 -6.49 1.89 19.41
N LEU A 597 -5.72 0.88 19.79
CA LEU A 597 -5.84 -0.47 19.27
C LEU A 597 -6.27 -1.40 20.42
N ASN A 598 -7.43 -2.02 20.27
CA ASN A 598 -7.91 -3.05 21.19
C ASN A 598 -7.74 -4.42 20.51
N GLY A 599 -7.03 -5.34 21.15
CA GLY A 599 -6.69 -6.63 20.56
C GLY A 599 -5.44 -6.54 19.66
N ALA A 600 -4.50 -5.64 19.94
CA ALA A 600 -3.15 -5.72 19.38
C ALA A 600 -2.52 -7.06 19.72
N ALA A 601 -1.78 -7.67 18.80
CA ALA A 601 -1.24 -9.01 19.01
C ALA A 601 0.27 -9.07 18.76
N ASP A 602 0.94 -9.93 19.51
CA ASP A 602 2.33 -10.31 19.31
C ASP A 602 2.52 -11.74 19.81
N PHE A 603 3.62 -12.39 19.42
CA PHE A 603 3.99 -13.66 20.00
C PHE A 603 4.58 -13.48 21.40
N GLU A 604 4.28 -14.42 22.27
CA GLU A 604 4.91 -14.53 23.58
C GLU A 604 6.43 -14.67 23.47
N ASP A 605 7.13 -14.27 24.52
CA ASP A 605 8.58 -14.44 24.60
C ASP A 605 8.94 -15.94 24.66
N GLY A 606 9.98 -16.34 23.90
CA GLY A 606 10.46 -17.71 23.90
C GLY A 606 10.01 -18.59 22.74
N LEU A 607 9.10 -18.14 21.90
CA LEU A 607 8.78 -18.84 20.66
C LEU A 607 9.90 -18.62 19.63
N HIS A 608 10.52 -19.71 19.14
CA HIS A 608 11.68 -19.65 18.25
C HIS A 608 11.39 -20.06 16.80
N ASN A 609 10.27 -20.74 16.56
CA ASN A 609 9.84 -21.14 15.21
C ASN A 609 8.32 -21.29 15.14
N TYR A 610 7.77 -21.31 13.91
CA TYR A 610 6.34 -21.44 13.66
C TYR A 610 5.83 -22.90 13.68
N LEU A 611 6.74 -23.88 13.61
CA LEU A 611 6.38 -25.31 13.48
C LEU A 611 6.10 -25.92 14.86
N VAL A 612 5.17 -25.31 15.57
CA VAL A 612 4.65 -25.81 16.85
C VAL A 612 3.20 -26.23 16.68
N ASP A 613 2.79 -27.30 17.31
CA ASP A 613 1.47 -27.92 17.12
C ASP A 613 0.33 -26.96 17.52
N ASN A 614 0.59 -26.05 18.48
CA ASN A 614 -0.40 -25.14 19.06
C ASN A 614 0.01 -23.68 18.88
N LEU A 615 0.39 -23.27 17.65
CA LEU A 615 0.87 -21.91 17.40
C LEU A 615 -0.08 -20.80 17.90
N GLU A 616 -1.39 -21.04 17.83
CA GLU A 616 -2.42 -20.13 18.31
C GLU A 616 -2.29 -19.80 19.80
N ALA A 617 -1.84 -20.77 20.62
CA ALA A 617 -1.66 -20.61 22.06
C ALA A 617 -0.56 -19.59 22.41
N TYR A 618 0.41 -19.39 21.53
CA TYR A 618 1.51 -18.45 21.73
C TYR A 618 1.20 -17.03 21.22
N VAL A 619 -0.02 -16.79 20.71
CA VAL A 619 -0.45 -15.47 20.27
C VAL A 619 -1.12 -14.73 21.41
N ALA A 620 -0.40 -13.81 22.01
CA ALA A 620 -0.94 -12.94 23.05
C ALA A 620 -1.58 -11.68 22.47
N THR A 621 -2.68 -11.23 23.07
CA THR A 621 -3.40 -10.04 22.66
C THR A 621 -3.50 -9.03 23.78
N GLY A 622 -3.50 -7.72 23.44
CA GLY A 622 -3.59 -6.64 24.41
C GLY A 622 -4.00 -5.32 23.78
N GLU A 623 -3.48 -4.25 24.33
CA GLU A 623 -3.76 -2.87 23.94
C GLU A 623 -2.58 -2.28 23.16
N GLY A 624 -2.88 -1.38 22.22
CA GLY A 624 -1.89 -0.56 21.54
C GLY A 624 -2.31 0.90 21.52
N LEU A 625 -1.33 1.78 21.52
CA LEU A 625 -1.51 3.23 21.47
C LEU A 625 -0.54 3.84 20.46
N ALA A 626 -1.06 4.64 19.52
CA ALA A 626 -0.19 5.39 18.62
C ALA A 626 -0.69 6.85 18.51
N TYR A 627 0.23 7.81 18.54
CA TYR A 627 -0.10 9.23 18.38
C TYR A 627 1.04 9.99 17.74
N GLY A 628 0.71 11.10 17.09
CA GLY A 628 1.74 11.88 16.46
C GLY A 628 1.25 13.16 15.78
N PHE A 629 2.23 13.84 15.20
CA PHE A 629 2.06 15.07 14.45
C PHE A 629 2.79 14.96 13.11
N GLU A 630 2.12 15.35 12.04
CA GLU A 630 2.63 15.34 10.66
C GLU A 630 2.54 16.76 10.10
N THR A 631 3.59 17.21 9.43
CA THR A 631 3.53 18.47 8.68
C THR A 631 4.23 18.32 7.34
N SER A 632 3.70 19.00 6.32
CA SER A 632 4.34 19.05 5.02
C SER A 632 4.19 20.41 4.35
N VAL A 633 5.21 20.76 3.58
CA VAL A 633 5.22 21.89 2.64
C VAL A 633 5.50 21.31 1.26
N GLU A 634 4.60 21.54 0.32
CA GLU A 634 4.70 21.02 -1.03
C GLU A 634 4.59 22.15 -2.05
N LYS A 635 5.46 22.11 -3.05
CA LYS A 635 5.38 22.92 -4.28
C LYS A 635 5.17 21.95 -5.45
N PRO A 636 3.89 21.71 -5.86
CA PRO A 636 3.59 20.67 -6.85
C PRO A 636 3.89 21.07 -8.30
N THR A 637 4.08 22.35 -8.59
CA THR A 637 4.16 22.87 -9.96
C THR A 637 5.33 23.82 -10.17
N GLY A 638 5.74 24.00 -11.43
CA GLY A 638 6.80 24.89 -11.85
C GLY A 638 8.09 24.17 -12.26
N LYS A 639 9.15 24.95 -12.58
CA LYS A 639 10.47 24.36 -12.88
C LYS A 639 11.11 23.67 -11.70
N PHE A 640 10.85 24.14 -10.51
CA PHE A 640 11.20 23.52 -9.26
C PHE A 640 9.94 22.97 -8.61
N THR A 641 9.89 21.68 -8.36
CA THR A 641 8.84 20.98 -7.58
C THR A 641 9.49 20.26 -6.42
N GLY A 642 8.74 20.07 -5.34
CA GLY A 642 9.28 19.35 -4.21
C GLY A 642 8.33 19.31 -3.02
N ARG A 643 8.70 18.48 -2.04
CA ARG A 643 7.98 18.32 -0.77
C ARG A 643 8.99 18.18 0.37
N LEU A 644 8.73 18.88 1.43
CA LEU A 644 9.40 18.72 2.72
C LEU A 644 8.37 18.23 3.73
N SER A 645 8.61 17.10 4.35
CA SER A 645 7.70 16.50 5.34
C SER A 645 8.46 16.17 6.61
N TYR A 646 7.85 16.47 7.75
CA TYR A 646 8.34 16.05 9.05
C TYR A 646 7.23 15.36 9.83
N ASN A 647 7.58 14.25 10.49
CA ASN A 647 6.68 13.47 11.31
C ASN A 647 7.30 13.25 12.69
N TYR A 648 6.50 13.47 13.70
CA TYR A 648 6.72 12.99 15.06
C TYR A 648 5.67 11.93 15.37
N GLY A 649 6.05 10.76 15.85
CA GLY A 649 5.12 9.70 16.18
C GLY A 649 5.64 8.79 17.28
N LYS A 650 4.72 8.24 18.06
CA LYS A 650 4.97 7.19 19.04
C LYS A 650 3.96 6.08 18.89
N SER A 651 4.42 4.85 19.08
CA SER A 651 3.58 3.65 19.08
C SER A 651 4.08 2.69 20.15
N ASP A 652 3.20 2.37 21.09
CA ASP A 652 3.48 1.48 22.21
C ASP A 652 2.42 0.39 22.31
N TYR A 653 2.81 -0.81 22.75
CA TYR A 653 1.92 -1.94 23.04
C TYR A 653 1.98 -2.30 24.52
N LYS A 654 0.88 -2.88 25.01
CA LYS A 654 0.77 -3.44 26.34
C LYS A 654 0.03 -4.77 26.26
N ILE A 655 0.73 -5.86 26.51
CA ILE A 655 0.22 -7.22 26.49
C ILE A 655 0.62 -7.89 27.81
N ASP A 656 -0.32 -8.48 28.52
CA ASP A 656 -0.12 -8.89 29.92
C ASP A 656 1.03 -9.89 30.10
N VAL A 657 1.20 -10.82 29.18
CA VAL A 657 2.25 -11.85 29.23
C VAL A 657 3.59 -11.40 28.61
N ILE A 658 3.64 -10.23 27.99
CA ILE A 658 4.84 -9.66 27.39
C ILE A 658 5.31 -8.48 28.23
N ASN A 659 6.63 -8.35 28.44
CA ASN A 659 7.24 -7.26 29.19
C ASN A 659 6.60 -7.04 30.59
N GLN A 660 6.14 -8.10 31.23
CA GLN A 660 5.47 -8.08 32.56
C GLN A 660 4.20 -7.20 32.58
N GLY A 661 3.44 -7.15 31.47
CA GLY A 661 2.24 -6.33 31.37
C GLY A 661 2.49 -4.82 31.33
N ARG A 662 3.73 -4.36 31.17
CA ARG A 662 4.10 -2.94 31.07
C ARG A 662 4.09 -2.50 29.60
N TRP A 663 3.82 -1.23 29.36
CA TRP A 663 3.95 -0.61 28.06
C TRP A 663 5.38 -0.75 27.51
N TYR A 664 5.52 -1.10 26.23
CA TYR A 664 6.78 -1.19 25.53
C TYR A 664 6.65 -0.63 24.11
N PRO A 665 7.71 -0.02 23.54
CA PRO A 665 7.66 0.49 22.19
C PRO A 665 7.35 -0.61 21.18
N TYR A 666 6.41 -0.35 20.28
CA TYR A 666 6.12 -1.29 19.20
C TYR A 666 7.32 -1.38 18.26
N ARG A 667 7.58 -2.58 17.72
CA ARG A 667 8.78 -2.87 16.90
C ARG A 667 8.99 -1.94 15.71
N PHE A 668 7.96 -1.26 15.23
CA PHE A 668 8.00 -0.33 14.11
C PHE A 668 7.92 1.15 14.53
N ASP A 669 8.05 1.46 15.80
CA ASP A 669 8.09 2.83 16.28
C ASP A 669 9.29 3.59 15.70
N LYS A 670 9.05 4.74 15.08
CA LYS A 670 10.05 5.71 14.63
C LYS A 670 9.63 7.09 15.10
N THR A 671 10.30 7.60 16.12
CA THR A 671 9.87 8.82 16.80
C THR A 671 9.94 10.05 15.91
N HIS A 672 11.00 10.19 15.13
CA HIS A 672 11.19 11.32 14.21
C HIS A 672 11.48 10.81 12.81
N SER A 673 10.85 11.42 11.81
CA SER A 673 11.24 11.22 10.42
C SER A 673 11.14 12.53 9.64
N LEU A 674 12.11 12.76 8.75
CA LEU A 674 12.18 13.89 7.85
C LEU A 674 12.40 13.37 6.43
N THR A 675 11.58 13.85 5.51
CA THR A 675 11.68 13.53 4.09
C THR A 675 11.73 14.80 3.28
N MET A 676 12.70 14.93 2.40
CA MET A 676 12.82 16.04 1.45
C MET A 676 12.90 15.48 0.04
N LEU A 677 11.95 15.85 -0.79
CA LEU A 677 11.92 15.55 -2.21
C LEU A 677 12.14 16.83 -2.99
N SER A 678 12.96 16.79 -4.02
CA SER A 678 13.11 17.91 -4.95
C SER A 678 13.28 17.41 -6.37
N ASN A 679 12.70 18.14 -7.32
CA ASN A 679 12.90 17.92 -8.74
C ASN A 679 13.07 19.27 -9.43
N PHE A 680 14.12 19.42 -10.20
CA PHE A 680 14.44 20.63 -10.95
C PHE A 680 14.47 20.34 -12.45
N GLN A 681 13.49 20.88 -13.18
CA GLN A 681 13.38 20.78 -14.63
C GLN A 681 14.27 21.86 -15.26
N LEU A 682 15.49 21.51 -15.61
CA LEU A 682 16.47 22.42 -16.21
C LEU A 682 16.06 22.84 -17.62
N THR A 683 15.67 21.86 -18.45
CA THR A 683 15.11 22.06 -19.79
C THR A 683 13.90 21.17 -20.00
N SER A 684 13.18 21.28 -21.11
CA SER A 684 12.07 20.36 -21.42
C SER A 684 12.46 18.88 -21.47
N ASN A 685 13.76 18.59 -21.60
CA ASN A 685 14.27 17.24 -21.83
C ASN A 685 15.25 16.78 -20.76
N PHE A 686 15.56 17.62 -19.77
CA PHE A 686 16.56 17.33 -18.75
C PHE A 686 16.09 17.78 -17.38
N SER A 687 16.01 16.86 -16.44
CA SER A 687 15.68 17.12 -15.04
C SER A 687 16.65 16.45 -14.09
N VAL A 688 16.80 17.04 -12.91
CA VAL A 688 17.56 16.51 -11.79
C VAL A 688 16.64 16.41 -10.59
N SER A 689 16.63 15.28 -9.93
CA SER A 689 15.83 15.04 -8.73
C SER A 689 16.71 14.61 -7.56
N SER A 690 16.25 14.89 -6.35
CA SER A 690 16.91 14.37 -5.14
C SER A 690 15.90 13.95 -4.08
N THR A 691 16.28 12.98 -3.29
CA THR A 691 15.53 12.48 -2.13
C THR A 691 16.46 12.40 -0.94
N PHE A 692 16.14 13.13 0.12
CA PHE A 692 16.80 12.99 1.40
C PHE A 692 15.85 12.41 2.43
N LEU A 693 16.34 11.44 3.19
CA LEU A 693 15.60 10.74 4.24
C LEU A 693 16.40 10.80 5.53
N TYR A 694 15.71 11.05 6.62
CA TYR A 694 16.21 10.88 7.99
C TYR A 694 15.12 10.21 8.83
N SER A 695 15.46 9.28 9.68
CA SER A 695 14.61 8.78 10.75
C SER A 695 15.42 8.32 11.96
N THR A 696 14.81 8.46 13.15
CA THR A 696 15.36 7.79 14.35
C THR A 696 15.30 6.28 14.19
N GLY A 697 16.23 5.59 14.83
CA GLY A 697 16.32 4.14 14.82
C GLY A 697 15.07 3.48 15.41
N ARG A 698 14.67 2.34 14.84
CA ARG A 698 13.56 1.53 15.38
C ARG A 698 13.95 0.85 16.68
N PRO A 699 12.97 0.49 17.54
CA PRO A 699 13.21 -0.27 18.75
C PRO A 699 13.76 -1.67 18.45
N VAL A 700 14.58 -2.17 19.34
CA VAL A 700 15.17 -3.50 19.29
C VAL A 700 15.36 -4.06 20.70
N THR A 701 15.21 -5.36 20.84
CA THR A 701 15.52 -6.09 22.07
C THR A 701 16.97 -6.56 22.00
N LEU A 702 17.82 -6.11 22.94
CA LEU A 702 19.20 -6.52 23.05
C LEU A 702 19.43 -7.14 24.43
N PRO A 703 20.29 -8.19 24.56
CA PRO A 703 20.64 -8.74 25.86
C PRO A 703 21.40 -7.71 26.70
N GLU A 704 21.08 -7.69 27.98
CA GLU A 704 21.69 -6.79 28.97
C GLU A 704 22.85 -7.44 29.74
N GLY A 705 23.00 -8.74 29.62
CA GLY A 705 24.03 -9.49 30.26
C GLY A 705 24.00 -10.97 29.87
N TYR A 706 24.77 -11.77 30.58
CA TYR A 706 24.84 -13.20 30.39
C TYR A 706 24.78 -13.89 31.72
N TYR A 707 24.14 -15.03 31.77
CA TYR A 707 24.24 -15.99 32.87
C TYR A 707 24.85 -17.28 32.35
N TYR A 708 25.45 -18.07 33.23
CA TYR A 708 26.16 -19.26 32.83
C TYR A 708 25.44 -20.50 33.32
N ILE A 709 25.18 -21.45 32.41
CA ILE A 709 24.67 -22.78 32.74
C ILE A 709 25.73 -23.78 32.27
N SER A 710 26.25 -24.58 33.21
CA SER A 710 27.29 -25.59 32.95
C SER A 710 28.51 -24.99 32.21
N GLY A 711 28.85 -23.72 32.48
CA GLY A 711 29.97 -23.01 31.86
C GLY A 711 29.70 -22.42 30.49
N LEU A 712 28.48 -22.57 29.93
CA LEU A 712 28.07 -21.96 28.67
C LEU A 712 27.34 -20.63 28.94
N PRO A 713 27.66 -19.54 28.23
CA PRO A 713 26.99 -18.27 28.36
C PRO A 713 25.60 -18.30 27.68
N PHE A 714 24.58 -17.81 28.40
CA PHE A 714 23.24 -17.59 27.85
C PHE A 714 22.89 -16.12 27.99
N PRO A 715 22.36 -15.46 26.95
CA PRO A 715 22.00 -14.07 27.01
C PRO A 715 20.82 -13.85 27.97
N TYR A 716 20.91 -12.77 28.75
CA TYR A 716 19.86 -12.29 29.63
C TYR A 716 19.16 -11.09 29.02
N TRP A 717 17.86 -11.17 28.89
CA TRP A 717 17.01 -10.15 28.29
C TRP A 717 16.13 -9.51 29.35
N GLU A 718 16.14 -8.17 29.45
CA GLU A 718 15.26 -7.42 30.33
C GLU A 718 14.42 -6.43 29.52
N GLY A 719 13.15 -6.76 29.32
CA GLY A 719 12.21 -5.90 28.60
C GLY A 719 12.28 -6.00 27.08
N ARG A 720 11.12 -5.81 26.48
CA ARG A 720 10.88 -5.87 25.05
C ARG A 720 11.17 -4.54 24.40
N ASN A 721 11.93 -4.49 23.29
CA ASN A 721 12.16 -3.31 22.47
C ASN A 721 12.72 -2.10 23.24
N LYS A 722 13.57 -2.32 24.24
CA LYS A 722 14.09 -1.31 25.16
C LYS A 722 15.14 -0.40 24.50
N TYR A 723 15.88 -0.91 23.55
CA TYR A 723 16.97 -0.21 22.86
C TYR A 723 16.52 0.28 21.48
N ARG A 724 17.32 1.14 20.85
CA ARG A 724 17.08 1.61 19.47
C ARG A 724 18.31 1.39 18.61
N LEU A 725 18.08 1.05 17.35
CA LEU A 725 19.11 1.07 16.34
C LEU A 725 19.64 2.51 16.14
N PRO A 726 20.84 2.69 15.57
CA PRO A 726 21.33 4.00 15.15
C PRO A 726 20.39 4.70 14.18
N ASP A 727 20.44 6.04 14.19
CA ASP A 727 19.64 6.85 13.28
C ASP A 727 19.99 6.57 11.82
N TYR A 728 18.94 6.51 11.01
CA TYR A 728 19.00 6.28 9.58
C TYR A 728 18.99 7.61 8.81
N HIS A 729 19.88 7.78 7.84
CA HIS A 729 19.74 8.83 6.83
C HIS A 729 20.42 8.47 5.52
N ARG A 730 19.87 9.02 4.41
CA ARG A 730 20.33 8.75 3.06
C ARG A 730 20.00 9.91 2.12
N LEU A 731 20.86 10.15 1.15
CA LEU A 731 20.61 11.03 0.02
C LEU A 731 20.71 10.26 -1.29
N ASP A 732 19.68 10.39 -2.12
CA ASP A 732 19.65 9.84 -3.47
C ASP A 732 19.56 10.98 -4.49
N ILE A 733 20.19 10.82 -5.65
CA ILE A 733 20.14 11.79 -6.76
C ILE A 733 19.74 11.05 -8.03
N GLY A 734 18.81 11.65 -8.78
CA GLY A 734 18.35 11.15 -10.07
C GLY A 734 18.55 12.16 -11.17
N ILE A 735 18.88 11.69 -12.36
CA ILE A 735 19.02 12.48 -13.59
C ILE A 735 18.15 11.80 -14.66
N LYS A 736 17.25 12.57 -15.26
CA LYS A 736 16.40 12.10 -16.36
C LYS A 736 16.67 12.93 -17.60
N TYR A 737 16.99 12.25 -18.70
CA TYR A 737 17.28 12.87 -19.98
C TYR A 737 16.51 12.23 -21.13
N SER A 738 15.79 13.04 -21.90
CA SER A 738 15.05 12.61 -23.10
C SER A 738 15.64 13.26 -24.35
N PRO A 739 16.61 12.62 -25.04
CA PRO A 739 17.34 13.22 -26.16
C PRO A 739 16.46 13.45 -27.38
N THR A 740 16.26 14.71 -27.77
CA THR A 740 15.43 15.10 -28.92
C THR A 740 16.03 14.69 -30.26
N PHE A 741 17.36 14.53 -30.34
CA PHE A 741 18.01 14.09 -31.56
C PHE A 741 17.66 12.63 -31.90
N LEU A 742 17.53 11.73 -30.88
CA LEU A 742 17.08 10.37 -31.09
C LEU A 742 15.65 10.34 -31.64
N LYS A 743 14.75 11.16 -31.10
CA LYS A 743 13.37 11.26 -31.58
C LYS A 743 13.32 11.68 -33.07
N LYS A 744 14.19 12.59 -33.50
CA LYS A 744 14.28 13.00 -34.89
C LYS A 744 14.85 11.91 -35.79
N TRP A 745 15.88 11.21 -35.29
CA TRP A 745 16.58 10.17 -36.05
C TRP A 745 15.74 8.88 -36.19
N THR A 746 14.95 8.55 -35.20
CA THR A 746 14.10 7.35 -35.15
C THR A 746 12.69 7.55 -35.72
N GLY A 747 12.38 8.70 -36.29
CA GLY A 747 11.07 8.97 -36.89
C GLY A 747 9.93 9.17 -35.88
N GLY A 748 10.25 9.56 -34.63
CA GLY A 748 9.23 9.91 -33.63
C GLY A 748 9.29 9.11 -32.33
N ILE A 749 10.11 8.05 -32.26
CA ILE A 749 10.28 7.23 -31.06
C ILE A 749 10.84 8.06 -29.92
N LYS A 750 10.16 8.02 -28.78
CA LYS A 750 10.61 8.73 -27.57
C LYS A 750 11.53 7.82 -26.77
N THR A 751 12.75 8.28 -26.51
CA THR A 751 13.70 7.57 -25.64
C THR A 751 13.94 8.41 -24.40
N THR A 752 13.94 7.78 -23.22
CA THR A 752 14.28 8.40 -21.95
C THR A 752 15.39 7.60 -21.26
N ILE A 753 16.38 8.29 -20.76
CA ILE A 753 17.52 7.73 -20.02
C ILE A 753 17.42 8.24 -18.59
N ASP A 754 17.33 7.34 -17.63
CA ASP A 754 17.32 7.62 -16.21
C ASP A 754 18.63 7.12 -15.60
N VAL A 755 19.34 8.01 -14.91
CA VAL A 755 20.53 7.67 -14.12
C VAL A 755 20.23 8.00 -12.67
N ALA A 756 20.48 7.09 -11.76
CA ALA A 756 20.31 7.35 -10.34
C ALA A 756 21.53 6.91 -9.54
N LEU A 757 21.80 7.67 -8.50
CA LEU A 757 22.82 7.46 -7.51
C LEU A 757 22.15 7.28 -6.17
N TYR A 758 22.05 6.05 -5.71
CA TYR A 758 21.48 5.70 -4.42
C TYR A 758 22.57 5.87 -3.34
N ASN A 759 22.19 6.45 -2.21
CA ASN A 759 23.08 6.64 -1.06
C ASN A 759 24.41 7.32 -1.43
N VAL A 760 24.35 8.53 -1.95
CA VAL A 760 25.43 9.28 -2.58
C VAL A 760 26.69 9.41 -1.69
N TYR A 761 26.53 9.46 -0.38
CA TYR A 761 27.65 9.57 0.57
C TYR A 761 28.00 8.24 1.25
N ASP A 762 27.55 7.10 0.71
CA ASP A 762 27.93 5.73 1.10
C ASP A 762 27.76 5.43 2.60
N ARG A 763 26.72 5.95 3.24
CA ARG A 763 26.46 5.66 4.65
C ARG A 763 25.99 4.22 4.83
N ARG A 764 26.67 3.48 5.69
CA ARG A 764 26.26 2.14 6.10
C ARG A 764 25.21 2.24 7.21
N ASN A 765 23.94 2.23 6.82
CA ASN A 765 22.82 2.27 7.76
C ASN A 765 22.60 0.88 8.37
N ILE A 766 22.64 0.79 9.68
CA ILE A 766 22.42 -0.48 10.39
C ILE A 766 20.93 -0.78 10.44
N HIS A 767 20.53 -1.94 9.96
CA HIS A 767 19.14 -2.40 9.95
C HIS A 767 18.84 -3.50 10.98
N THR A 768 19.85 -4.28 11.38
CA THR A 768 19.75 -5.27 12.45
C THR A 768 21.06 -5.40 13.22
N ILE A 769 20.97 -5.92 14.42
CA ILE A 769 22.12 -6.25 15.26
C ILE A 769 22.02 -7.75 15.56
N ASN A 770 23.02 -8.49 15.14
CA ASN A 770 23.16 -9.92 15.42
C ASN A 770 24.18 -10.14 16.54
N TYR A 771 24.02 -11.29 17.19
CA TYR A 771 24.95 -11.78 18.19
C TYR A 771 25.71 -12.96 17.59
N VAL A 772 27.01 -12.80 17.45
CA VAL A 772 27.90 -13.86 16.98
C VAL A 772 28.79 -14.31 18.12
N GLN A 773 29.11 -15.58 18.18
CA GLN A 773 30.04 -16.09 19.19
C GLN A 773 31.45 -15.56 18.86
N GLY A 774 32.01 -14.76 19.78
CA GLY A 774 33.34 -14.23 19.66
C GLY A 774 34.43 -15.26 19.98
N GLU A 775 35.69 -14.92 19.75
CA GLU A 775 36.85 -15.81 20.00
C GLU A 775 36.97 -16.28 21.45
N ASN A 776 36.43 -15.50 22.42
CA ASN A 776 36.45 -15.81 23.85
C ASN A 776 35.17 -16.52 24.35
N SER A 777 34.40 -17.14 23.47
CA SER A 777 33.08 -17.76 23.76
C SER A 777 32.00 -16.79 24.25
N LEU A 778 32.26 -15.50 24.28
CA LEU A 778 31.27 -14.45 24.55
C LEU A 778 30.59 -14.01 23.21
N PHE A 779 29.33 -13.63 23.29
CA PHE A 779 28.62 -13.10 22.13
C PHE A 779 29.02 -11.65 21.89
N GLU A 780 29.44 -11.36 20.66
CA GLU A 780 29.73 -9.99 20.19
C GLU A 780 28.55 -9.45 19.38
N GLN A 781 28.26 -8.15 19.53
CA GLN A 781 27.23 -7.46 18.75
C GLN A 781 27.82 -7.06 17.40
N VAL A 782 27.22 -7.55 16.32
CA VAL A 782 27.58 -7.20 14.96
C VAL A 782 26.41 -6.50 14.29
N GLY A 783 26.59 -5.23 13.95
CA GLY A 783 25.60 -4.47 13.18
C GLY A 783 25.66 -4.85 11.71
N GLN A 784 24.55 -5.27 11.15
CA GLN A 784 24.42 -5.48 9.72
C GLN A 784 23.87 -4.23 9.05
N SER A 785 24.57 -3.77 7.99
CA SER A 785 24.10 -2.68 7.14
C SER A 785 23.62 -3.22 5.80
N THR A 786 22.69 -2.49 5.20
CA THR A 786 22.16 -2.84 3.87
C THR A 786 23.04 -2.25 2.75
N TYR A 787 22.52 -1.26 2.06
CA TYR A 787 23.14 -0.76 0.84
C TYR A 787 24.09 0.40 1.09
N GLY A 788 25.25 0.36 0.46
CA GLY A 788 26.15 1.49 0.28
C GLY A 788 25.75 2.32 -0.95
N PHE A 789 26.75 2.99 -1.52
CA PHE A 789 26.61 3.72 -2.77
C PHE A 789 26.31 2.79 -3.95
N MET A 790 25.20 3.04 -4.68
CA MET A 790 24.84 2.24 -5.84
C MET A 790 24.39 3.13 -7.01
N PRO A 791 25.15 3.16 -8.11
CA PRO A 791 24.73 3.79 -9.34
C PRO A 791 23.79 2.86 -10.13
N SER A 792 22.82 3.42 -10.82
CA SER A 792 21.95 2.68 -11.72
C SER A 792 21.62 3.48 -12.97
N ILE A 793 21.30 2.75 -14.04
CA ILE A 793 20.85 3.33 -15.31
C ILE A 793 19.66 2.52 -15.85
N ASN A 794 18.71 3.23 -16.43
CA ASN A 794 17.58 2.65 -17.13
C ASN A 794 17.34 3.40 -18.46
N ILE A 795 16.96 2.67 -19.49
CA ILE A 795 16.61 3.22 -20.79
C ILE A 795 15.18 2.79 -21.11
N ASN A 796 14.30 3.76 -21.32
CA ASN A 796 12.91 3.54 -21.70
C ASN A 796 12.65 4.04 -23.13
N ILE A 797 11.95 3.23 -23.93
CA ILE A 797 11.63 3.48 -25.33
C ILE A 797 10.13 3.36 -25.53
N GLU A 798 9.49 4.40 -26.00
CA GLU A 798 8.04 4.49 -26.25
C GLU A 798 7.78 4.65 -27.76
N PHE A 799 6.87 3.80 -28.28
CA PHE A 799 6.48 3.75 -29.69
C PHE A 799 5.04 4.22 -29.89
#